data_ba87a56d81c8e265a3ef59cc1a29d38f
#
_entry.id   ba87a56d81c8e265a3ef59cc1a29d38f
#
_cell.length_a   1.000
_cell.length_b   1.000
_cell.length_c   1.000
_cell.angle_alpha   90.00
_cell.angle_beta   90.00
_cell.angle_gamma   90.00
#
_symmetry.space_group_name_H-M   'P 1'
#
loop_
_entity.id
_entity.type
_entity.pdbx_description
1 polymer ?
#
loop_
_entity_poly.entity_id
_entity_poly.type
_entity_poly.pdbx_seq_one_letter_code
_entity_poly.pdbx_strand_id
1 'polypeptide(L)'
;MAFSNSANPKQDKLSRKKIGLINELKKQAFVLFDDTPNNLNHSVRQDALKGAKGFILQALEIAPLDGDSLNLLARIELESGHLNTAQAHIEQALIEHPHNAGYWYSAGHVALAMSRFNDAEKAFKQAISLAPNQTRAEVSLAYTLVEQGRKVEAFQLYRQLAKTNGSDAQIRSRLLHCAQGLVADYYDVELEQDLISYLSWDDLNLNQLSHLCCSVLIYKFQLNHQGSAASFNDMANSVLLLKTLRNTIIKNELLEKLIIALRQELLSHASKKGRLINQYVPLCEALCQYALNNEFLMPYTEAERSMVLTLKIMIEQSLTQTSCTPTDISGALMLFAMYESWYTINNHKALFDFHNDSWPAISFDIKQAHDRLLHDQHFEFTALTPISQGNPHEVKTQYERFPYPRWQFLDNKHTTNYGRALQHEFPWAKIPEAILLQPLNILVAGCGTGRHALNVAKYFYQTHVTALDISETSLSYAYKKSAELNIDNIEFYLADLTQLAKLDQTFDIVECSGVLHHIKDYQIALKGLLSNLKPNGLLKLSLYSKRARTPIYQIRKAYKHGGIEKNEQDIRILRHAIFADDKIENKHLVTESDDFYSMSGVVDLLLHEYEIGFTPSTIKQLCDSNQLVFLGFSNLDSQTKASFKQFIGADYALNNLEQWELFESAYPSTFSSMFQFYCQYKPQLKSMS
;
A
#
# COMPACT_ATOMS: atom_id res chain seq x y z
N MET A 1 73.86 -14.55 28.64
CA MET A 1 73.68 -13.40 27.75
C MET A 1 72.25 -12.97 27.87
N ALA A 2 72.10 -11.79 28.40
CA ALA A 2 70.81 -11.23 28.73
C ALA A 2 70.03 -10.76 27.45
N PHE A 3 68.77 -11.16 27.25
CA PHE A 3 67.90 -10.54 26.33
C PHE A 3 67.04 -9.51 27.09
N SER A 4 67.25 -8.27 26.73
CA SER A 4 66.57 -7.08 27.23
C SER A 4 65.13 -7.13 26.87
N ASN A 5 64.27 -7.02 27.87
CA ASN A 5 62.87 -6.66 27.73
C ASN A 5 62.73 -5.26 27.08
N SER A 6 62.30 -5.19 25.83
CA SER A 6 61.89 -3.93 25.19
C SER A 6 60.50 -3.56 25.66
N ALA A 7 60.42 -2.35 26.08
CA ALA A 7 59.30 -1.64 26.71
C ALA A 7 57.96 -1.85 26.05
N ASN A 8 56.95 -2.15 26.89
CA ASN A 8 55.53 -1.99 26.64
C ASN A 8 55.23 -0.48 26.42
N PRO A 9 54.61 -0.05 25.30
CA PRO A 9 54.26 1.35 25.13
C PRO A 9 53.21 1.69 26.18
N LYS A 10 53.52 2.64 27.03
CA LYS A 10 52.62 3.25 28.01
C LYS A 10 51.38 3.70 27.29
N GLN A 11 50.23 3.05 27.52
CA GLN A 11 48.91 3.67 27.32
C GLN A 11 48.89 4.92 28.20
N ASP A 12 48.96 6.10 27.58
CA ASP A 12 48.78 7.37 28.25
C ASP A 12 47.35 7.41 28.81
N LYS A 13 47.19 7.19 30.12
CA LYS A 13 45.89 7.33 30.80
C LYS A 13 45.48 8.77 30.67
N LEU A 14 44.42 9.02 29.86
CA LEU A 14 43.78 10.34 29.72
C LEU A 14 43.49 10.94 31.10
N SER A 15 43.85 12.21 31.29
CA SER A 15 43.57 12.90 32.55
C SER A 15 42.04 13.01 32.75
N ARG A 16 41.56 13.01 34.02
CA ARG A 16 40.12 13.18 34.35
C ARG A 16 39.50 14.40 33.65
N LYS A 17 40.26 15.49 33.46
CA LYS A 17 39.79 16.71 32.75
C LYS A 17 39.57 16.44 31.26
N LYS A 18 40.45 15.69 30.61
CA LYS A 18 40.29 15.30 29.19
C LYS A 18 39.09 14.34 28.98
N ILE A 19 38.88 13.40 29.88
CA ILE A 19 37.72 12.48 29.86
C ILE A 19 36.42 13.28 30.04
N GLY A 20 36.40 14.23 30.99
CA GLY A 20 35.24 15.14 31.20
C GLY A 20 34.92 15.93 29.94
N LEU A 21 35.93 16.48 29.24
CA LEU A 21 35.72 17.22 28.02
C LEU A 21 35.21 16.35 26.86
N ILE A 22 35.74 15.15 26.68
CA ILE A 22 35.25 14.18 25.68
C ILE A 22 33.76 13.88 25.92
N ASN A 23 33.37 13.58 27.17
CA ASN A 23 31.98 13.29 27.52
C ASN A 23 31.04 14.46 27.26
N GLU A 24 31.50 15.70 27.53
CA GLU A 24 30.70 16.89 27.22
C GLU A 24 30.53 17.09 25.70
N LEU A 25 31.60 16.91 24.92
CA LEU A 25 31.54 17.01 23.46
C LEU A 25 30.62 15.94 22.86
N LYS A 26 30.70 14.69 23.37
CA LYS A 26 29.80 13.59 22.96
C LYS A 26 28.34 13.95 23.30
N LYS A 27 28.07 14.50 24.45
CA LYS A 27 26.74 14.91 24.88
C LYS A 27 26.16 16.00 23.96
N GLN A 28 26.96 17.05 23.66
CA GLN A 28 26.56 18.12 22.75
C GLN A 28 26.29 17.58 21.33
N ALA A 29 27.13 16.68 20.82
CA ALA A 29 26.92 16.03 19.55
C ALA A 29 25.66 15.17 19.54
N PHE A 30 25.43 14.40 20.60
CA PHE A 30 24.26 13.55 20.73
C PHE A 30 22.97 14.35 20.78
N VAL A 31 22.94 15.46 21.53
CA VAL A 31 21.77 16.39 21.56
C VAL A 31 21.45 16.88 20.15
N LEU A 32 22.43 17.36 19.39
CA LEU A 32 22.20 17.81 18.01
C LEU A 32 21.76 16.68 17.08
N PHE A 33 22.27 15.48 17.28
CA PHE A 33 21.97 14.31 16.46
C PHE A 33 20.60 13.70 16.79
N ASP A 34 20.24 13.55 18.06
CA ASP A 34 19.06 12.80 18.51
C ASP A 34 17.86 13.70 18.80
N ASP A 35 18.10 14.89 19.39
CA ASP A 35 17.02 15.84 19.74
C ASP A 35 16.55 16.69 18.54
N THR A 36 17.26 16.67 17.41
CA THR A 36 16.82 17.33 16.19
C THR A 36 15.94 16.36 15.39
N PRO A 37 14.60 16.50 15.45
CA PRO A 37 13.71 15.54 14.82
C PRO A 37 13.97 15.42 13.31
N ASN A 38 13.87 14.20 12.79
CA ASN A 38 14.01 13.93 11.35
C ASN A 38 12.92 14.59 10.50
N ASN A 39 11.83 15.07 11.11
CA ASN A 39 10.72 15.79 10.48
C ASN A 39 10.93 17.32 10.37
N LEU A 40 12.05 17.85 10.83
CA LEU A 40 12.38 19.26 10.61
C LEU A 40 12.87 19.51 9.19
N ASN A 41 12.89 20.81 8.81
CA ASN A 41 13.43 21.27 7.53
C ASN A 41 14.81 20.64 7.26
N HIS A 42 15.02 20.18 6.04
CA HIS A 42 16.27 19.53 5.61
C HIS A 42 17.53 20.35 5.96
N SER A 43 17.48 21.68 5.77
CA SER A 43 18.58 22.58 6.12
C SER A 43 18.91 22.51 7.61
N VAL A 44 17.89 22.57 8.48
CA VAL A 44 18.07 22.51 9.95
C VAL A 44 18.69 21.18 10.36
N ARG A 45 18.24 20.06 9.75
CA ARG A 45 18.82 18.74 10.02
C ARG A 45 20.27 18.63 9.54
N GLN A 46 20.59 19.18 8.36
CA GLN A 46 21.96 19.19 7.84
C GLN A 46 22.90 20.05 8.71
N ASP A 47 22.43 21.19 9.20
CA ASP A 47 23.21 22.04 10.11
C ASP A 47 23.43 21.34 11.46
N ALA A 48 22.42 20.65 11.98
CA ALA A 48 22.54 19.83 13.18
C ALA A 48 23.56 18.68 13.00
N LEU A 49 23.54 17.98 11.87
CA LEU A 49 24.50 16.94 11.55
C LEU A 49 25.93 17.49 11.43
N LYS A 50 26.10 18.66 10.79
CA LYS A 50 27.41 19.33 10.71
C LYS A 50 27.92 19.74 12.09
N GLY A 51 27.03 20.31 12.93
CA GLY A 51 27.37 20.68 14.31
C GLY A 51 27.77 19.47 15.15
N ALA A 52 26.97 18.39 15.10
CA ALA A 52 27.24 17.14 15.77
C ALA A 52 28.59 16.55 15.34
N LYS A 53 28.84 16.51 14.02
CA LYS A 53 30.12 16.05 13.44
C LYS A 53 31.29 16.90 13.97
N GLY A 54 31.14 18.23 14.04
CA GLY A 54 32.18 19.13 14.56
C GLY A 54 32.57 18.80 16.01
N PHE A 55 31.61 18.57 16.88
CA PHE A 55 31.88 18.17 18.27
C PHE A 55 32.54 16.79 18.38
N ILE A 56 32.12 15.82 17.58
CA ILE A 56 32.69 14.47 17.59
C ILE A 56 34.14 14.48 17.06
N LEU A 57 34.46 15.25 16.04
CA LEU A 57 35.83 15.39 15.55
C LEU A 57 36.74 15.98 16.62
N GLN A 58 36.31 17.00 17.38
CA GLN A 58 37.07 17.54 18.52
C GLN A 58 37.28 16.46 19.61
N ALA A 59 36.29 15.61 19.89
CA ALA A 59 36.45 14.51 20.83
C ALA A 59 37.50 13.49 20.34
N LEU A 60 37.52 13.18 19.05
CA LEU A 60 38.46 12.26 18.42
C LEU A 60 39.88 12.86 18.29
N GLU A 61 40.05 14.18 18.22
CA GLU A 61 41.36 14.83 18.34
C GLU A 61 41.99 14.57 19.71
N ILE A 62 41.20 14.44 20.77
CA ILE A 62 41.65 14.16 22.13
C ILE A 62 41.86 12.68 22.37
N ALA A 63 40.95 11.85 21.83
CA ALA A 63 40.95 10.39 21.94
C ALA A 63 40.58 9.73 20.59
N PRO A 64 41.55 9.51 19.70
CA PRO A 64 41.32 9.04 18.33
C PRO A 64 40.65 7.66 18.24
N LEU A 65 40.69 6.86 19.31
CA LEU A 65 40.14 5.50 19.36
C LEU A 65 38.94 5.42 20.33
N ASP A 66 38.30 6.56 20.70
CA ASP A 66 37.09 6.52 21.51
C ASP A 66 35.93 5.89 20.72
N GLY A 67 35.60 4.64 21.06
CA GLY A 67 34.59 3.85 20.31
C GLY A 67 33.25 4.48 20.22
N ASP A 68 32.78 5.17 21.28
CA ASP A 68 31.48 5.86 21.26
C ASP A 68 31.47 7.03 20.25
N SER A 69 32.59 7.80 20.22
CA SER A 69 32.75 8.90 19.26
C SER A 69 32.80 8.37 17.83
N LEU A 70 33.56 7.28 17.58
CA LEU A 70 33.62 6.62 16.26
C LEU A 70 32.25 6.08 15.83
N ASN A 71 31.53 5.44 16.74
CA ASN A 71 30.17 4.95 16.46
C ASN A 71 29.18 6.08 16.16
N LEU A 72 29.19 7.18 16.92
CA LEU A 72 28.32 8.31 16.65
C LEU A 72 28.71 9.01 15.33
N LEU A 73 30.01 9.11 15.04
CA LEU A 73 30.47 9.65 13.76
C LEU A 73 30.01 8.75 12.58
N ALA A 74 30.10 7.44 12.72
CA ALA A 74 29.59 6.51 11.71
C ALA A 74 28.09 6.69 11.45
N ARG A 75 27.27 6.92 12.50
CA ARG A 75 25.83 7.19 12.37
C ARG A 75 25.56 8.54 11.69
N ILE A 76 26.34 9.57 11.99
CA ILE A 76 26.25 10.90 11.36
C ILE A 76 26.61 10.79 9.87
N GLU A 77 27.69 10.08 9.53
CA GLU A 77 28.13 9.87 8.14
C GLU A 77 27.12 9.02 7.36
N LEU A 78 26.54 8.01 7.99
CA LEU A 78 25.47 7.19 7.41
C LEU A 78 24.26 8.05 7.02
N GLU A 79 23.78 8.91 7.94
CA GLU A 79 22.66 9.79 7.67
C GLU A 79 23.00 10.90 6.65
N SER A 80 24.25 11.28 6.56
CA SER A 80 24.76 12.23 5.56
C SER A 80 24.99 11.56 4.17
N GLY A 81 24.81 10.25 4.05
CA GLY A 81 25.01 9.51 2.80
C GLY A 81 26.45 9.11 2.49
N HIS A 82 27.39 9.36 3.39
CA HIS A 82 28.81 9.02 3.21
C HIS A 82 29.11 7.59 3.66
N LEU A 83 28.57 6.59 2.95
CA LEU A 83 28.53 5.19 3.37
C LEU A 83 29.91 4.57 3.61
N ASN A 84 30.90 4.84 2.74
CA ASN A 84 32.25 4.30 2.87
C ASN A 84 32.96 4.85 4.13
N THR A 85 32.75 6.12 4.43
CA THR A 85 33.31 6.77 5.63
C THR A 85 32.65 6.24 6.90
N ALA A 86 31.31 6.06 6.86
CA ALA A 86 30.57 5.42 7.94
C ALA A 86 31.07 4.02 8.24
N GLN A 87 31.32 3.21 7.18
CA GLN A 87 31.89 1.87 7.31
C GLN A 87 33.27 1.89 8.00
N ALA A 88 34.19 2.74 7.54
CA ALA A 88 35.52 2.83 8.11
C ALA A 88 35.49 3.18 9.61
N HIS A 89 34.66 4.12 10.03
CA HIS A 89 34.54 4.50 11.44
C HIS A 89 33.94 3.42 12.31
N ILE A 90 32.89 2.72 11.84
CA ILE A 90 32.28 1.65 12.65
C ILE A 90 33.19 0.40 12.74
N GLU A 91 33.90 0.07 11.69
CA GLU A 91 34.92 -1.00 11.72
C GLU A 91 36.04 -0.70 12.74
N GLN A 92 36.50 0.54 12.78
CA GLN A 92 37.50 0.95 13.79
C GLN A 92 36.92 0.87 15.20
N ALA A 93 35.67 1.30 15.44
CA ALA A 93 35.03 1.15 16.74
C ALA A 93 34.89 -0.32 17.18
N LEU A 94 34.61 -1.22 16.25
CA LEU A 94 34.48 -2.66 16.51
C LEU A 94 35.84 -3.35 16.76
N ILE A 95 36.93 -2.87 16.16
CA ILE A 95 38.29 -3.36 16.45
C ILE A 95 38.65 -3.11 17.91
N GLU A 96 38.35 -1.91 18.42
CA GLU A 96 38.64 -1.52 19.80
C GLU A 96 37.68 -2.19 20.82
N HIS A 97 36.41 -2.36 20.45
CA HIS A 97 35.35 -2.86 21.33
C HIS A 97 34.45 -3.91 20.66
N PRO A 98 34.97 -5.12 20.37
CA PRO A 98 34.26 -6.16 19.60
C PRO A 98 33.03 -6.74 20.32
N HIS A 99 32.89 -6.51 21.62
CA HIS A 99 31.78 -6.99 22.42
C HIS A 99 30.69 -5.94 22.70
N ASN A 100 30.73 -4.79 22.00
CA ASN A 100 29.68 -3.77 22.13
C ASN A 100 28.51 -4.03 21.16
N ALA A 101 27.35 -4.41 21.71
CA ALA A 101 26.15 -4.70 20.92
C ALA A 101 25.66 -3.50 20.09
N GLY A 102 25.81 -2.26 20.62
CA GLY A 102 25.42 -1.03 19.93
C GLY A 102 26.25 -0.76 18.69
N TYR A 103 27.54 -1.10 18.70
CA TYR A 103 28.40 -0.93 17.53
C TYR A 103 28.05 -1.95 16.44
N TRP A 104 27.80 -3.20 16.81
CA TRP A 104 27.30 -4.22 15.87
C TRP A 104 25.95 -3.82 15.26
N TYR A 105 25.06 -3.23 16.07
CA TYR A 105 23.79 -2.70 15.56
C TYR A 105 24.00 -1.59 14.52
N SER A 106 24.90 -0.63 14.79
CA SER A 106 25.24 0.44 13.84
C SER A 106 25.91 -0.12 12.58
N ALA A 107 26.83 -1.11 12.71
CA ALA A 107 27.45 -1.80 11.58
C ALA A 107 26.42 -2.48 10.68
N GLY A 108 25.41 -3.11 11.28
CA GLY A 108 24.29 -3.69 10.54
C GLY A 108 23.54 -2.65 9.70
N HIS A 109 23.29 -1.46 10.25
CA HIS A 109 22.63 -0.38 9.49
C HIS A 109 23.50 0.20 8.38
N VAL A 110 24.81 0.34 8.59
CA VAL A 110 25.74 0.75 7.54
C VAL A 110 25.76 -0.30 6.41
N ALA A 111 25.82 -1.57 6.74
CA ALA A 111 25.79 -2.66 5.76
C ALA A 111 24.45 -2.68 4.97
N LEU A 112 23.32 -2.45 5.64
CA LEU A 112 22.00 -2.32 5.00
C LEU A 112 21.99 -1.18 3.98
N ALA A 113 22.45 0.00 4.37
CA ALA A 113 22.50 1.16 3.48
C ALA A 113 23.39 0.93 2.25
N MET A 114 24.42 0.08 2.39
CA MET A 114 25.29 -0.36 1.29
C MET A 114 24.69 -1.54 0.49
N SER A 115 23.47 -1.98 0.79
CA SER A 115 22.83 -3.18 0.20
C SER A 115 23.65 -4.48 0.42
N ARG A 116 24.47 -4.53 1.47
CA ARG A 116 25.28 -5.69 1.85
C ARG A 116 24.50 -6.54 2.86
N PHE A 117 23.38 -7.12 2.42
CA PHE A 117 22.41 -7.76 3.30
C PHE A 117 22.98 -8.93 4.14
N ASN A 118 23.91 -9.71 3.59
CA ASN A 118 24.54 -10.81 4.33
C ASN A 118 25.42 -10.32 5.49
N ASP A 119 26.09 -9.19 5.31
CA ASP A 119 26.89 -8.59 6.37
C ASP A 119 26.00 -7.91 7.41
N ALA A 120 24.91 -7.29 7.00
CA ALA A 120 23.91 -6.74 7.89
C ALA A 120 23.26 -7.83 8.77
N GLU A 121 22.91 -8.98 8.19
CA GLU A 121 22.40 -10.14 8.95
C GLU A 121 23.37 -10.60 10.01
N LYS A 122 24.65 -10.78 9.65
CA LYS A 122 25.71 -11.17 10.61
C LYS A 122 25.85 -10.16 11.75
N ALA A 123 25.85 -8.86 11.42
CA ALA A 123 26.03 -7.80 12.40
C ALA A 123 24.82 -7.73 13.36
N PHE A 124 23.58 -7.83 12.86
CA PHE A 124 22.40 -7.84 13.74
C PHE A 124 22.33 -9.10 14.60
N LYS A 125 22.65 -10.28 14.06
CA LYS A 125 22.73 -11.52 14.87
C LYS A 125 23.79 -11.39 15.98
N GLN A 126 24.94 -10.77 15.71
CA GLN A 126 25.96 -10.51 16.72
C GLN A 126 25.45 -9.50 17.77
N ALA A 127 24.77 -8.43 17.37
CA ALA A 127 24.16 -7.48 18.29
C ALA A 127 23.15 -8.17 19.23
N ILE A 128 22.28 -9.03 18.69
CA ILE A 128 21.29 -9.81 19.46
C ILE A 128 21.99 -10.78 20.41
N SER A 129 23.06 -11.48 19.98
CA SER A 129 23.79 -12.42 20.84
C SER A 129 24.46 -11.74 22.03
N LEU A 130 24.93 -10.50 21.85
CA LEU A 130 25.56 -9.70 22.90
C LEU A 130 24.53 -9.03 23.82
N ALA A 131 23.32 -8.75 23.34
CA ALA A 131 22.23 -8.14 24.09
C ALA A 131 20.88 -8.74 23.65
N PRO A 132 20.47 -9.91 24.19
CA PRO A 132 19.33 -10.68 23.72
C PRO A 132 17.96 -9.98 23.81
N ASN A 133 17.82 -8.90 24.57
CA ASN A 133 16.55 -8.20 24.77
C ASN A 133 16.45 -6.92 23.93
N GLN A 134 17.26 -6.76 22.88
CA GLN A 134 17.21 -5.61 22.01
C GLN A 134 16.22 -5.80 20.83
N THR A 135 14.94 -5.58 21.08
CA THR A 135 13.88 -5.62 20.07
C THR A 135 14.25 -4.87 18.77
N ARG A 136 14.97 -3.75 18.87
CA ARG A 136 15.38 -2.98 17.68
C ARG A 136 16.31 -3.78 16.75
N ALA A 137 17.21 -4.58 17.29
CA ALA A 137 18.11 -5.41 16.48
C ALA A 137 17.34 -6.57 15.80
N GLU A 138 16.37 -7.15 16.50
CA GLU A 138 15.50 -8.21 15.93
C GLU A 138 14.62 -7.67 14.81
N VAL A 139 14.03 -6.48 14.98
CA VAL A 139 13.25 -5.78 13.93
C VAL A 139 14.14 -5.49 12.71
N SER A 140 15.39 -5.05 12.91
CA SER A 140 16.32 -4.78 11.82
C SER A 140 16.78 -6.07 11.13
N LEU A 141 16.96 -7.16 11.87
CA LEU A 141 17.24 -8.48 11.32
C LEU A 141 16.08 -8.97 10.44
N ALA A 142 14.85 -8.88 10.96
CA ALA A 142 13.67 -9.28 10.19
C ALA A 142 13.51 -8.46 8.89
N TYR A 143 13.75 -7.15 8.95
CA TYR A 143 13.79 -6.31 7.75
C TYR A 143 14.89 -6.75 6.77
N THR A 144 16.08 -7.08 7.26
CA THR A 144 17.19 -7.58 6.43
C THR A 144 16.82 -8.88 5.71
N LEU A 145 16.09 -9.78 6.38
CA LEU A 145 15.61 -11.03 5.78
C LEU A 145 14.58 -10.76 4.66
N VAL A 146 13.73 -9.73 4.81
CA VAL A 146 12.82 -9.29 3.73
C VAL A 146 13.63 -8.84 2.50
N GLU A 147 14.65 -8.01 2.70
CA GLU A 147 15.52 -7.52 1.62
C GLU A 147 16.30 -8.65 0.91
N GLN A 148 16.56 -9.74 1.63
CA GLN A 148 17.15 -10.97 1.06
C GLN A 148 16.12 -11.87 0.35
N GLY A 149 14.82 -11.53 0.35
CA GLY A 149 13.74 -12.36 -0.19
C GLY A 149 13.30 -13.52 0.72
N ARG A 150 13.84 -13.62 1.94
CA ARG A 150 13.56 -14.68 2.94
C ARG A 150 12.32 -14.32 3.78
N LYS A 151 11.19 -14.10 3.11
CA LYS A 151 9.95 -13.61 3.73
C LYS A 151 9.40 -14.52 4.82
N VAL A 152 9.51 -15.85 4.67
CA VAL A 152 9.00 -16.83 5.66
C VAL A 152 9.75 -16.67 6.98
N GLU A 153 11.07 -16.58 6.93
CA GLU A 153 11.91 -16.40 8.13
C GLU A 153 11.65 -15.03 8.80
N ALA A 154 11.52 -13.99 8.01
CA ALA A 154 11.13 -12.67 8.49
C ALA A 154 9.77 -12.69 9.19
N PHE A 155 8.76 -13.36 8.59
CA PHE A 155 7.44 -13.52 9.17
C PHE A 155 7.49 -14.25 10.51
N GLN A 156 8.26 -15.34 10.63
CA GLN A 156 8.41 -16.05 11.90
C GLN A 156 9.02 -15.16 12.99
N LEU A 157 10.01 -14.36 12.64
CA LEU A 157 10.62 -13.42 13.59
C LEU A 157 9.64 -12.31 14.00
N TYR A 158 8.88 -11.74 13.06
CA TYR A 158 7.84 -10.76 13.38
C TYR A 158 6.69 -11.38 14.19
N ARG A 159 6.32 -12.67 13.98
CA ARG A 159 5.36 -13.40 14.85
C ARG A 159 5.82 -13.42 16.30
N GLN A 160 7.10 -13.71 16.54
CA GLN A 160 7.67 -13.72 17.91
C GLN A 160 7.66 -12.31 18.50
N LEU A 161 8.06 -11.30 17.74
CA LEU A 161 8.04 -9.90 18.15
C LEU A 161 6.62 -9.42 18.48
N ALA A 162 5.62 -9.80 17.70
CA ALA A 162 4.23 -9.42 17.92
C ALA A 162 3.65 -10.04 19.20
N LYS A 163 4.10 -11.23 19.62
CA LYS A 163 3.66 -11.85 20.89
C LYS A 163 4.13 -11.05 22.11
N THR A 164 5.28 -10.38 22.03
CA THR A 164 5.86 -9.60 23.15
C THR A 164 5.60 -8.10 23.03
N ASN A 165 5.45 -7.59 21.80
CA ASN A 165 5.32 -6.17 21.48
C ASN A 165 4.10 -5.89 20.59
N GLY A 166 2.97 -6.56 20.83
CA GLY A 166 1.77 -6.50 20.00
C GLY A 166 1.08 -5.13 19.93
N SER A 167 1.41 -4.19 20.81
CA SER A 167 0.94 -2.80 20.76
C SER A 167 1.76 -1.92 19.79
N ASP A 168 2.95 -2.37 19.36
CA ASP A 168 3.80 -1.60 18.44
C ASP A 168 3.23 -1.64 17.03
N ALA A 169 2.71 -0.49 16.56
CA ALA A 169 2.11 -0.35 15.23
C ALA A 169 3.11 -0.64 14.09
N GLN A 170 4.40 -0.40 14.30
CA GLN A 170 5.43 -0.66 13.31
C GLN A 170 5.67 -2.17 13.14
N ILE A 171 5.75 -2.90 14.26
CA ILE A 171 5.91 -4.37 14.24
C ILE A 171 4.68 -5.00 13.57
N ARG A 172 3.46 -4.56 13.92
CA ARG A 172 2.21 -5.04 13.31
C ARG A 172 2.20 -4.80 11.79
N SER A 173 2.50 -3.58 11.37
CA SER A 173 2.53 -3.22 9.94
C SER A 173 3.56 -4.04 9.15
N ARG A 174 4.76 -4.24 9.70
CA ARG A 174 5.82 -5.05 9.07
C ARG A 174 5.47 -6.53 9.01
N LEU A 175 4.83 -7.07 10.06
CA LEU A 175 4.31 -8.44 10.07
C LEU A 175 3.32 -8.66 8.92
N LEU A 176 2.33 -7.75 8.77
CA LEU A 176 1.35 -7.85 7.69
C LEU A 176 2.02 -7.76 6.31
N HIS A 177 2.97 -6.85 6.14
CA HIS A 177 3.72 -6.74 4.89
C HIS A 177 4.49 -8.03 4.56
N CYS A 178 5.10 -8.68 5.55
CA CYS A 178 5.77 -9.98 5.35
C CYS A 178 4.77 -11.11 5.04
N ALA A 179 3.59 -11.07 5.64
CA ALA A 179 2.55 -12.07 5.41
C ALA A 179 1.96 -12.02 4.00
N GLN A 180 2.09 -10.88 3.33
CA GLN A 180 1.53 -10.67 1.99
C GLN A 180 2.10 -11.69 0.99
N GLY A 181 1.20 -12.52 0.42
CA GLY A 181 1.53 -13.56 -0.53
C GLY A 181 2.09 -14.85 0.09
N LEU A 182 2.23 -14.94 1.42
CA LEU A 182 2.55 -16.20 2.07
C LEU A 182 1.34 -17.14 2.05
N VAL A 183 1.62 -18.42 1.90
CA VAL A 183 0.65 -19.52 1.97
C VAL A 183 1.14 -20.57 2.94
N ALA A 184 0.23 -21.15 3.71
CA ALA A 184 0.50 -22.32 4.53
C ALA A 184 0.45 -23.58 3.65
N ASP A 185 1.26 -24.58 3.96
CA ASP A 185 1.30 -25.89 3.31
C ASP A 185 0.70 -27.02 4.17
N TYR A 186 0.30 -26.68 5.40
CA TYR A 186 -0.43 -27.57 6.33
C TYR A 186 -1.24 -26.73 7.33
N TYR A 187 -2.15 -27.39 8.08
CA TYR A 187 -2.90 -26.75 9.15
C TYR A 187 -2.10 -26.73 10.44
N ASP A 188 -1.95 -25.54 11.01
CA ASP A 188 -1.28 -25.27 12.29
C ASP A 188 -2.22 -24.47 13.21
N VAL A 189 -2.53 -25.04 14.37
CA VAL A 189 -3.42 -24.44 15.40
C VAL A 189 -2.84 -23.15 15.96
N GLU A 190 -1.52 -23.08 16.18
CA GLU A 190 -0.89 -21.84 16.69
C GLU A 190 -0.95 -20.73 15.66
N LEU A 191 -0.72 -21.04 14.38
CA LEU A 191 -0.85 -20.07 13.30
C LEU A 191 -2.31 -19.59 13.18
N GLU A 192 -3.30 -20.48 13.32
CA GLU A 192 -4.71 -20.09 13.32
C GLU A 192 -5.00 -19.09 14.46
N GLN A 193 -4.52 -19.35 15.68
CA GLN A 193 -4.72 -18.46 16.83
C GLN A 193 -4.05 -17.10 16.62
N ASP A 194 -2.83 -17.08 16.08
CA ASP A 194 -2.13 -15.84 15.74
C ASP A 194 -2.92 -15.04 14.69
N LEU A 195 -3.40 -15.68 13.62
CA LEU A 195 -4.21 -15.03 12.57
C LEU A 195 -5.53 -14.47 13.13
N ILE A 196 -6.21 -15.21 14.02
CA ILE A 196 -7.42 -14.72 14.71
C ILE A 196 -7.11 -13.46 15.51
N SER A 197 -5.95 -13.39 16.16
CA SER A 197 -5.48 -12.20 16.87
C SER A 197 -5.19 -11.05 15.91
N TYR A 198 -4.44 -11.30 14.82
CA TYR A 198 -4.08 -10.26 13.85
C TYR A 198 -5.28 -9.68 13.11
N LEU A 199 -6.28 -10.52 12.80
CA LEU A 199 -7.55 -10.08 12.21
C LEU A 199 -8.43 -9.24 13.17
N SER A 200 -7.96 -8.93 14.36
CA SER A 200 -8.61 -7.99 15.29
C SER A 200 -7.95 -6.61 15.30
N TRP A 201 -6.92 -6.39 14.50
CA TRP A 201 -6.28 -5.08 14.35
C TRP A 201 -7.10 -4.23 13.37
N ASP A 202 -7.82 -3.25 13.90
CA ASP A 202 -8.77 -2.42 13.17
C ASP A 202 -8.16 -1.18 12.50
N ASP A 203 -6.88 -0.93 12.75
CA ASP A 203 -6.11 0.23 12.28
C ASP A 203 -5.23 -0.06 11.04
N LEU A 204 -5.26 -1.30 10.51
CA LEU A 204 -4.36 -1.75 9.46
C LEU A 204 -5.11 -2.42 8.30
N ASN A 205 -4.45 -2.46 7.12
CA ASN A 205 -4.97 -3.18 5.95
C ASN A 205 -4.78 -4.70 6.09
N LEU A 206 -5.81 -5.37 6.58
CA LEU A 206 -5.79 -6.81 6.84
C LEU A 206 -5.87 -7.68 5.58
N ASN A 207 -6.12 -7.11 4.39
CA ASN A 207 -6.06 -7.85 3.12
C ASN A 207 -4.69 -8.49 2.86
N GLN A 208 -3.63 -7.99 3.48
CA GLN A 208 -2.29 -8.59 3.42
C GLN A 208 -2.24 -10.01 3.98
N LEU A 209 -3.19 -10.39 4.88
CA LEU A 209 -3.31 -11.74 5.44
C LEU A 209 -4.14 -12.70 4.57
N SER A 210 -4.80 -12.22 3.52
CA SER A 210 -5.78 -12.98 2.73
C SER A 210 -5.27 -14.35 2.29
N HIS A 211 -4.12 -14.42 1.60
CA HIS A 211 -3.57 -15.69 1.10
C HIS A 211 -3.25 -16.67 2.23
N LEU A 212 -2.69 -16.17 3.33
CA LEU A 212 -2.33 -17.01 4.47
C LEU A 212 -3.58 -17.54 5.19
N CYS A 213 -4.59 -16.68 5.42
CA CYS A 213 -5.88 -17.10 5.99
C CYS A 213 -6.58 -18.11 5.08
N CYS A 214 -6.62 -17.86 3.77
CA CYS A 214 -7.21 -18.77 2.80
C CYS A 214 -6.55 -20.15 2.83
N SER A 215 -5.22 -20.22 2.80
CA SER A 215 -4.50 -21.50 2.81
C SER A 215 -4.72 -22.27 4.12
N VAL A 216 -4.69 -21.62 5.28
CA VAL A 216 -4.99 -22.25 6.58
C VAL A 216 -6.42 -22.80 6.62
N LEU A 217 -7.42 -22.05 6.10
CA LEU A 217 -8.82 -22.50 6.03
C LEU A 217 -9.01 -23.69 5.07
N ILE A 218 -8.30 -23.70 3.93
CA ILE A 218 -8.32 -24.82 2.97
C ILE A 218 -7.85 -26.11 3.63
N TYR A 219 -6.73 -26.07 4.36
CA TYR A 219 -6.22 -27.22 5.07
C TYR A 219 -7.09 -27.61 6.27
N LYS A 220 -7.59 -26.63 7.03
CA LYS A 220 -8.49 -26.85 8.15
C LYS A 220 -9.76 -27.61 7.75
N PHE A 221 -10.39 -27.19 6.65
CA PHE A 221 -11.62 -27.80 6.11
C PHE A 221 -11.38 -28.91 5.10
N GLN A 222 -10.13 -29.23 4.79
CA GLN A 222 -9.74 -30.29 3.85
C GLN A 222 -10.34 -30.11 2.44
N LEU A 223 -10.43 -28.86 1.96
CA LEU A 223 -11.07 -28.53 0.69
C LEU A 223 -10.30 -29.03 -0.54
N ASN A 224 -9.03 -29.43 -0.40
CA ASN A 224 -8.21 -30.03 -1.47
C ASN A 224 -8.56 -31.50 -1.77
N HIS A 225 -9.37 -32.13 -0.92
CA HIS A 225 -9.82 -33.53 -1.10
C HIS A 225 -11.25 -33.55 -1.63
N GLN A 226 -11.64 -34.65 -2.31
CA GLN A 226 -13.01 -34.82 -2.81
C GLN A 226 -14.00 -34.85 -1.64
N GLY A 227 -14.67 -33.70 -1.40
CA GLY A 227 -15.61 -33.50 -0.31
C GLY A 227 -14.95 -32.88 0.92
N SER A 228 -15.57 -31.85 1.49
CA SER A 228 -15.15 -31.27 2.76
C SER A 228 -15.42 -32.25 3.90
N ALA A 229 -14.44 -32.52 4.76
CA ALA A 229 -14.63 -33.29 5.98
C ALA A 229 -15.39 -32.50 7.07
N ALA A 230 -15.43 -31.16 6.99
CA ALA A 230 -16.09 -30.29 7.95
C ALA A 230 -17.60 -30.16 7.68
N SER A 231 -18.41 -30.18 8.73
CA SER A 231 -19.84 -29.92 8.61
C SER A 231 -20.17 -28.43 8.41
N PHE A 232 -21.38 -28.12 7.93
CA PHE A 232 -21.88 -26.74 7.86
C PHE A 232 -21.75 -26.01 9.22
N ASN A 233 -22.07 -26.68 10.31
CA ASN A 233 -21.97 -26.08 11.65
C ASN A 233 -20.53 -25.79 12.05
N ASP A 234 -19.57 -26.66 11.73
CA ASP A 234 -18.16 -26.43 12.04
C ASP A 234 -17.63 -25.23 11.27
N MET A 235 -17.99 -25.10 10.00
CA MET A 235 -17.60 -23.98 9.16
C MET A 235 -18.28 -22.67 9.60
N ALA A 236 -19.60 -22.72 9.86
CA ALA A 236 -20.40 -21.57 10.30
C ALA A 236 -19.94 -20.96 11.64
N ASN A 237 -19.32 -21.77 12.50
CA ASN A 237 -18.80 -21.34 13.79
C ASN A 237 -17.27 -21.16 13.83
N SER A 238 -16.59 -21.29 12.68
CA SER A 238 -15.14 -21.09 12.62
C SER A 238 -14.75 -19.63 12.80
N VAL A 239 -14.15 -19.29 13.93
CA VAL A 239 -13.74 -17.91 14.25
C VAL A 239 -12.80 -17.35 13.18
N LEU A 240 -11.84 -18.17 12.70
CA LEU A 240 -10.94 -17.72 11.62
C LEU A 240 -11.72 -17.39 10.34
N LEU A 241 -12.66 -18.24 9.92
CA LEU A 241 -13.47 -17.97 8.72
C LEU A 241 -14.28 -16.70 8.87
N LEU A 242 -14.98 -16.52 9.99
CA LEU A 242 -15.81 -15.35 10.25
C LEU A 242 -14.99 -14.06 10.24
N LYS A 243 -13.82 -14.05 10.88
CA LYS A 243 -12.94 -12.87 10.87
C LYS A 243 -12.31 -12.62 9.50
N THR A 244 -11.95 -13.68 8.76
CA THR A 244 -11.42 -13.55 7.41
C THR A 244 -12.46 -12.90 6.49
N LEU A 245 -13.72 -13.34 6.53
CA LEU A 245 -14.82 -12.76 5.76
C LEU A 245 -15.05 -11.27 6.08
N ARG A 246 -14.98 -10.89 7.35
CA ARG A 246 -15.20 -9.48 7.76
C ARG A 246 -14.11 -8.54 7.29
N ASN A 247 -12.86 -9.01 7.28
CA ASN A 247 -11.69 -8.13 7.27
C ASN A 247 -10.81 -8.29 6.03
N THR A 248 -11.07 -9.28 5.17
CA THR A 248 -10.23 -9.55 3.98
C THR A 248 -11.05 -9.85 2.74
N ILE A 249 -10.43 -9.68 1.60
CA ILE A 249 -10.94 -10.18 0.31
C ILE A 249 -10.39 -11.59 0.08
N ILE A 250 -11.26 -12.56 -0.18
CA ILE A 250 -10.90 -13.95 -0.41
C ILE A 250 -10.41 -14.12 -1.85
N LYS A 251 -9.11 -14.38 -2.01
CA LYS A 251 -8.46 -14.59 -3.32
C LYS A 251 -8.18 -16.05 -3.58
N ASN A 252 -9.20 -16.88 -3.44
CA ASN A 252 -9.08 -18.32 -3.67
C ASN A 252 -10.40 -18.90 -4.16
N GLU A 253 -10.38 -19.57 -5.30
CA GLU A 253 -11.56 -20.10 -5.97
C GLU A 253 -12.27 -21.18 -5.14
N LEU A 254 -11.52 -22.10 -4.49
CA LEU A 254 -12.11 -23.14 -3.66
C LEU A 254 -12.85 -22.57 -2.46
N LEU A 255 -12.24 -21.58 -1.82
CA LEU A 255 -12.84 -20.93 -0.66
C LEU A 255 -14.04 -20.06 -1.06
N GLU A 256 -13.99 -19.40 -2.23
CA GLU A 256 -15.14 -18.67 -2.76
C GLU A 256 -16.33 -19.60 -3.04
N LYS A 257 -16.09 -20.77 -3.64
CA LYS A 257 -17.13 -21.80 -3.82
C LYS A 257 -17.74 -22.25 -2.50
N LEU A 258 -16.91 -22.43 -1.47
CA LEU A 258 -17.39 -22.74 -0.13
C LEU A 258 -18.27 -21.62 0.43
N ILE A 259 -17.85 -20.36 0.31
CA ILE A 259 -18.59 -19.18 0.82
C ILE A 259 -19.96 -19.08 0.13
N ILE A 260 -20.01 -19.30 -1.19
CA ILE A 260 -21.28 -19.34 -1.95
C ILE A 260 -22.17 -20.45 -1.41
N ALA A 261 -21.64 -21.65 -1.18
CA ALA A 261 -22.41 -22.77 -0.62
C ALA A 261 -22.93 -22.47 0.80
N LEU A 262 -22.10 -21.89 1.67
CA LEU A 262 -22.52 -21.48 3.02
C LEU A 262 -23.62 -20.43 2.99
N ARG A 263 -23.52 -19.45 2.07
CA ARG A 263 -24.56 -18.41 1.87
C ARG A 263 -25.88 -19.01 1.42
N GLN A 264 -25.84 -19.95 0.46
CA GLN A 264 -27.03 -20.67 -0.07
C GLN A 264 -27.70 -21.49 1.04
N GLU A 265 -26.92 -22.26 1.81
CA GLU A 265 -27.42 -23.11 2.90
C GLU A 265 -28.08 -22.25 3.99
N LEU A 266 -27.44 -21.11 4.34
CA LEU A 266 -27.98 -20.18 5.33
C LEU A 266 -29.31 -19.58 4.88
N LEU A 267 -29.42 -19.13 3.62
CA LEU A 267 -30.66 -18.61 3.06
C LEU A 267 -31.76 -19.69 3.01
N SER A 268 -31.43 -20.92 2.62
CA SER A 268 -32.34 -22.06 2.63
C SER A 268 -32.85 -22.40 4.04
N HIS A 269 -31.95 -22.42 5.02
CA HIS A 269 -32.33 -22.63 6.43
C HIS A 269 -33.27 -21.54 6.94
N ALA A 270 -32.99 -20.26 6.64
CA ALA A 270 -33.83 -19.16 7.04
C ALA A 270 -35.20 -19.22 6.38
N SER A 271 -35.28 -19.56 5.08
CA SER A 271 -36.53 -19.73 4.34
C SER A 271 -37.39 -20.85 4.94
N LYS A 272 -36.81 -22.03 5.24
CA LYS A 272 -37.52 -23.15 5.87
C LYS A 272 -38.07 -22.84 7.27
N LYS A 273 -37.37 -21.99 8.03
CA LYS A 273 -37.73 -21.60 9.40
C LYS A 273 -38.55 -20.32 9.51
N GLY A 274 -38.71 -19.59 8.39
CA GLY A 274 -39.37 -18.28 8.36
C GLY A 274 -38.60 -17.18 9.09
N ARG A 275 -37.36 -17.44 9.52
CA ARG A 275 -36.50 -16.46 10.22
C ARG A 275 -35.03 -16.85 10.18
N LEU A 276 -34.17 -15.87 10.37
CA LEU A 276 -32.74 -16.09 10.65
C LEU A 276 -32.58 -16.77 12.01
N ILE A 277 -31.83 -17.87 12.05
CA ILE A 277 -31.59 -18.65 13.26
C ILE A 277 -30.45 -18.00 14.06
N ASN A 278 -30.63 -17.77 15.37
CA ASN A 278 -29.70 -17.03 16.22
C ASN A 278 -28.26 -17.57 16.17
N GLN A 279 -28.07 -18.89 16.15
CA GLN A 279 -26.72 -19.48 16.09
C GLN A 279 -25.95 -19.14 14.80
N TYR A 280 -26.62 -18.76 13.71
CA TYR A 280 -26.01 -18.40 12.43
C TYR A 280 -25.93 -16.89 12.18
N VAL A 281 -26.38 -16.08 13.14
CA VAL A 281 -26.27 -14.61 13.04
C VAL A 281 -24.83 -14.16 12.82
N PRO A 282 -23.79 -14.72 13.50
CA PRO A 282 -22.40 -14.34 13.24
C PRO A 282 -21.92 -14.66 11.82
N LEU A 283 -22.37 -15.79 11.24
CA LEU A 283 -22.06 -16.12 9.85
C LEU A 283 -22.77 -15.18 8.89
N CYS A 284 -24.06 -14.89 9.13
CA CYS A 284 -24.84 -13.95 8.31
C CYS A 284 -24.16 -12.57 8.27
N GLU A 285 -23.79 -12.06 9.43
CA GLU A 285 -23.10 -10.77 9.56
C GLU A 285 -21.75 -10.78 8.83
N ALA A 286 -20.93 -11.81 8.99
CA ALA A 286 -19.67 -11.93 8.30
C ALA A 286 -19.84 -11.98 6.76
N LEU A 287 -20.88 -12.68 6.26
CA LEU A 287 -21.23 -12.70 4.84
C LEU A 287 -21.74 -11.35 4.33
N CYS A 288 -22.48 -10.57 5.14
CA CYS A 288 -22.86 -9.21 4.81
C CYS A 288 -21.64 -8.29 4.65
N GLN A 289 -20.73 -8.34 5.62
CA GLN A 289 -19.49 -7.54 5.55
C GLN A 289 -18.65 -7.94 4.33
N TYR A 290 -18.55 -9.24 4.04
CA TYR A 290 -17.86 -9.73 2.85
C TYR A 290 -18.53 -9.24 1.55
N ALA A 291 -19.86 -9.29 1.47
CA ALA A 291 -20.62 -8.80 0.33
C ALA A 291 -20.40 -7.28 0.08
N LEU A 292 -20.36 -6.49 1.16
CA LEU A 292 -20.02 -5.07 1.09
C LEU A 292 -18.57 -4.85 0.60
N ASN A 293 -17.61 -5.62 1.13
CA ASN A 293 -16.20 -5.49 0.78
C ASN A 293 -15.92 -5.86 -0.67
N ASN A 294 -16.64 -6.83 -1.25
CA ASN A 294 -16.53 -7.24 -2.66
C ASN A 294 -17.56 -6.55 -3.57
N GLU A 295 -18.31 -5.57 -3.03
CA GLU A 295 -19.33 -4.82 -3.78
C GLU A 295 -20.40 -5.73 -4.40
N PHE A 296 -20.83 -6.77 -3.67
CA PHE A 296 -21.84 -7.74 -4.10
C PHE A 296 -21.50 -8.52 -5.38
N LEU A 297 -20.20 -8.75 -5.61
CA LEU A 297 -19.69 -9.37 -6.84
C LEU A 297 -20.00 -10.87 -6.96
N MET A 298 -20.23 -11.58 -5.85
CA MET A 298 -20.44 -13.03 -5.88
C MET A 298 -21.69 -13.42 -6.68
N PRO A 299 -21.60 -14.45 -7.56
CA PRO A 299 -22.75 -14.91 -8.32
C PRO A 299 -23.78 -15.61 -7.42
N TYR A 300 -25.03 -15.65 -7.88
CA TYR A 300 -26.11 -16.39 -7.24
C TYR A 300 -27.09 -16.93 -8.28
N THR A 301 -27.77 -18.02 -7.91
CA THR A 301 -28.70 -18.75 -8.77
C THR A 301 -30.04 -18.05 -8.92
N GLU A 302 -30.84 -18.46 -9.91
CA GLU A 302 -32.22 -17.95 -10.07
C GLU A 302 -33.12 -18.30 -8.88
N ALA A 303 -32.87 -19.44 -8.20
CA ALA A 303 -33.57 -19.80 -6.99
C ALA A 303 -33.25 -18.84 -5.83
N GLU A 304 -31.97 -18.48 -5.63
CA GLU A 304 -31.56 -17.47 -4.65
C GLU A 304 -32.12 -16.10 -5.01
N ARG A 305 -32.11 -15.72 -6.31
CA ARG A 305 -32.66 -14.46 -6.79
C ARG A 305 -34.16 -14.32 -6.43
N SER A 306 -34.94 -15.38 -6.62
CA SER A 306 -36.36 -15.40 -6.26
C SER A 306 -36.56 -15.21 -4.76
N MET A 307 -35.74 -15.87 -3.91
CA MET A 307 -35.80 -15.68 -2.46
C MET A 307 -35.39 -14.27 -2.03
N VAL A 308 -34.32 -13.71 -2.62
CA VAL A 308 -33.83 -12.36 -2.35
C VAL A 308 -34.88 -11.31 -2.75
N LEU A 309 -35.55 -11.50 -3.91
CA LEU A 309 -36.65 -10.64 -4.33
C LEU A 309 -37.83 -10.69 -3.34
N THR A 310 -38.15 -11.89 -2.83
CA THR A 310 -39.20 -12.04 -1.80
C THR A 310 -38.81 -11.30 -0.53
N LEU A 311 -37.58 -11.39 -0.05
CA LEU A 311 -37.09 -10.63 1.10
C LEU A 311 -37.21 -9.11 0.84
N LYS A 312 -36.82 -8.64 -0.35
CA LYS A 312 -36.94 -7.23 -0.74
C LYS A 312 -38.40 -6.74 -0.63
N ILE A 313 -39.33 -7.47 -1.24
CA ILE A 313 -40.78 -7.13 -1.20
C ILE A 313 -41.27 -7.08 0.27
N MET A 314 -40.91 -8.07 1.09
CA MET A 314 -41.32 -8.08 2.49
C MET A 314 -40.78 -6.86 3.26
N ILE A 315 -39.51 -6.50 3.06
CA ILE A 315 -38.90 -5.33 3.69
C ILE A 315 -39.60 -4.06 3.22
N GLU A 316 -39.83 -3.88 1.90
CA GLU A 316 -40.50 -2.72 1.33
C GLU A 316 -41.95 -2.56 1.86
N GLN A 317 -42.69 -3.66 1.97
CA GLN A 317 -44.03 -3.66 2.57
C GLN A 317 -44.02 -3.27 4.04
N SER A 318 -43.02 -3.80 4.81
CA SER A 318 -42.89 -3.44 6.22
C SER A 318 -42.57 -1.95 6.40
N LEU A 319 -41.72 -1.38 5.57
CA LEU A 319 -41.36 0.05 5.61
C LEU A 319 -42.56 1.01 5.28
N THR A 320 -43.65 0.52 4.71
CA THR A 320 -44.87 1.33 4.52
C THR A 320 -45.71 1.43 5.79
N GLN A 321 -45.46 0.59 6.79
CA GLN A 321 -46.22 0.57 8.05
C GLN A 321 -45.59 1.54 9.06
N THR A 322 -46.41 2.41 9.63
CA THR A 322 -45.97 3.41 10.63
C THR A 322 -45.47 2.77 11.94
N SER A 323 -45.82 1.51 12.22
CA SER A 323 -45.39 0.76 13.39
C SER A 323 -44.12 -0.07 13.17
N CYS A 324 -43.55 -0.06 11.95
CA CYS A 324 -42.34 -0.83 11.63
C CYS A 324 -41.15 -0.34 12.46
N THR A 325 -40.47 -1.26 13.06
CA THR A 325 -39.20 -1.01 13.78
C THR A 325 -38.03 -1.73 13.13
N PRO A 326 -36.78 -1.26 13.30
CA PRO A 326 -35.60 -1.96 12.83
C PRO A 326 -35.53 -3.42 13.31
N THR A 327 -36.00 -3.71 14.53
CA THR A 327 -36.00 -5.06 15.10
C THR A 327 -36.88 -6.02 14.29
N ASP A 328 -38.03 -5.55 13.75
CA ASP A 328 -38.96 -6.38 13.00
C ASP A 328 -38.40 -6.87 11.67
N ILE A 329 -37.56 -6.06 11.03
CA ILE A 329 -37.01 -6.30 9.70
C ILE A 329 -35.51 -6.70 9.68
N SER A 330 -34.82 -6.62 10.83
CA SER A 330 -33.37 -6.78 10.91
C SER A 330 -32.89 -8.11 10.33
N GLY A 331 -33.58 -9.23 10.66
CA GLY A 331 -33.22 -10.55 10.12
C GLY A 331 -33.35 -10.65 8.59
N ALA A 332 -34.42 -10.06 8.03
CA ALA A 332 -34.65 -10.02 6.60
C ALA A 332 -33.61 -9.10 5.91
N LEU A 333 -33.32 -7.94 6.49
CA LEU A 333 -32.29 -7.01 5.99
C LEU A 333 -30.90 -7.65 5.99
N MET A 334 -30.51 -8.40 7.01
CA MET A 334 -29.25 -9.12 7.06
C MET A 334 -29.18 -10.19 5.97
N LEU A 335 -30.22 -11.02 5.81
CA LEU A 335 -30.28 -12.03 4.75
C LEU A 335 -30.19 -11.38 3.35
N PHE A 336 -30.87 -10.25 3.16
CA PHE A 336 -30.80 -9.49 1.92
C PHE A 336 -29.40 -8.90 1.66
N ALA A 337 -28.73 -8.36 2.70
CA ALA A 337 -27.41 -7.75 2.59
C ALA A 337 -26.28 -8.73 2.23
N MET A 338 -26.50 -10.05 2.32
CA MET A 338 -25.54 -11.03 1.78
C MET A 338 -25.49 -11.05 0.24
N TYR A 339 -26.48 -10.44 -0.44
CA TYR A 339 -26.67 -10.51 -1.88
C TYR A 339 -26.71 -9.16 -2.57
N GLU A 340 -27.35 -8.17 -1.94
CA GLU A 340 -27.66 -6.87 -2.54
C GLU A 340 -27.52 -5.75 -1.52
N SER A 341 -27.20 -4.56 -2.00
CA SER A 341 -27.13 -3.36 -1.16
C SER A 341 -28.51 -2.91 -0.68
N TRP A 342 -28.59 -2.42 0.56
CA TRP A 342 -29.82 -1.79 1.08
C TRP A 342 -30.28 -0.58 0.26
N TYR A 343 -29.36 0.10 -0.45
CA TYR A 343 -29.71 1.20 -1.36
C TYR A 343 -30.55 0.79 -2.57
N THR A 344 -30.64 -0.53 -2.87
CA THR A 344 -31.53 -1.05 -3.91
C THR A 344 -32.97 -1.23 -3.45
N ILE A 345 -33.26 -1.09 -2.15
CA ILE A 345 -34.60 -1.18 -1.53
C ILE A 345 -35.36 0.13 -1.82
N ASN A 346 -36.59 0.03 -2.30
CA ASN A 346 -37.46 1.20 -2.43
C ASN A 346 -37.72 1.83 -1.06
N ASN A 347 -37.64 3.16 -0.97
CA ASN A 347 -37.74 3.89 0.29
C ASN A 347 -36.61 3.56 1.29
N HIS A 348 -35.44 3.15 0.80
CA HIS A 348 -34.24 2.83 1.66
C HIS A 348 -33.89 3.96 2.63
N LYS A 349 -34.19 5.23 2.31
CA LYS A 349 -33.92 6.36 3.21
C LYS A 349 -34.56 6.18 4.58
N ALA A 350 -35.74 5.59 4.65
CA ALA A 350 -36.38 5.28 5.92
C ALA A 350 -35.56 4.36 6.83
N LEU A 351 -34.70 3.49 6.25
CA LEU A 351 -33.78 2.65 7.03
C LEU A 351 -32.73 3.46 7.78
N PHE A 352 -32.27 4.54 7.15
CA PHE A 352 -31.23 5.41 7.73
C PHE A 352 -31.82 6.49 8.64
N ASP A 353 -33.11 6.79 8.52
CA ASP A 353 -33.85 7.73 9.39
C ASP A 353 -34.23 7.13 10.75
N PHE A 354 -34.22 5.79 10.90
CA PHE A 354 -34.46 5.17 12.19
C PHE A 354 -33.41 5.57 13.22
N HIS A 355 -33.85 5.88 14.45
CA HIS A 355 -32.95 6.21 15.55
C HIS A 355 -31.94 5.10 15.80
N ASN A 356 -30.69 5.44 15.99
CA ASN A 356 -29.61 4.44 16.11
C ASN A 356 -29.84 3.43 17.23
N ASP A 357 -30.34 3.88 18.37
CA ASP A 357 -30.59 3.01 19.54
C ASP A 357 -31.74 2.01 19.33
N SER A 358 -32.53 2.16 18.25
CA SER A 358 -33.61 1.23 17.90
C SER A 358 -33.13 -0.01 17.14
N TRP A 359 -31.88 -0.02 16.70
CA TRP A 359 -31.29 -1.11 15.94
C TRP A 359 -30.74 -2.21 16.85
N PRO A 360 -30.96 -3.52 16.55
CA PRO A 360 -30.15 -4.57 17.13
C PRO A 360 -28.65 -4.37 16.79
N ALA A 361 -27.75 -4.58 17.74
CA ALA A 361 -26.32 -4.24 17.61
C ALA A 361 -25.70 -4.74 16.30
N ILE A 362 -25.90 -6.01 15.94
CA ILE A 362 -25.28 -6.60 14.74
C ILE A 362 -25.81 -5.98 13.43
N SER A 363 -27.11 -5.73 13.35
CA SER A 363 -27.69 -5.07 12.15
C SER A 363 -27.34 -3.58 12.10
N PHE A 364 -27.05 -2.97 13.24
CA PHE A 364 -26.51 -1.62 13.30
C PHE A 364 -25.09 -1.55 12.71
N ASP A 365 -24.25 -2.54 13.00
CA ASP A 365 -22.91 -2.62 12.39
C ASP A 365 -22.98 -2.72 10.86
N ILE A 366 -23.97 -3.49 10.33
CA ILE A 366 -24.20 -3.59 8.88
C ILE A 366 -24.74 -2.26 8.31
N LYS A 367 -25.64 -1.57 9.05
CA LYS A 367 -26.10 -0.21 8.66
C LYS A 367 -24.92 0.75 8.55
N GLN A 368 -24.05 0.78 9.56
CA GLN A 368 -22.87 1.64 9.56
C GLN A 368 -21.91 1.30 8.42
N ALA A 369 -21.77 0.02 8.09
CA ALA A 369 -20.91 -0.42 6.98
C ALA A 369 -21.48 0.04 5.63
N HIS A 370 -22.81 -0.04 5.43
CA HIS A 370 -23.47 0.54 4.25
C HIS A 370 -23.25 2.05 4.16
N ASP A 371 -23.45 2.78 5.27
CA ASP A 371 -23.22 4.22 5.33
C ASP A 371 -21.80 4.61 4.93
N ARG A 372 -20.81 3.86 5.43
CA ARG A 372 -19.39 4.15 5.15
C ARG A 372 -18.99 3.89 3.71
N LEU A 373 -19.45 2.79 3.13
CA LEU A 373 -18.96 2.31 1.83
C LEU A 373 -19.81 2.79 0.65
N LEU A 374 -21.10 3.01 0.84
CA LEU A 374 -22.05 3.19 -0.24
C LEU A 374 -22.89 4.48 -0.12
N HIS A 375 -22.62 5.33 0.86
CA HIS A 375 -23.45 6.51 1.08
C HIS A 375 -23.39 7.49 -0.10
N ASP A 376 -24.56 7.81 -0.67
CA ASP A 376 -24.79 8.78 -1.75
C ASP A 376 -24.67 10.25 -1.28
N GLN A 377 -23.73 10.57 -0.40
CA GLN A 377 -23.42 11.96 -0.12
C GLN A 377 -22.67 12.54 -1.32
N HIS A 378 -23.41 13.23 -2.18
CA HIS A 378 -22.83 14.07 -3.21
C HIS A 378 -22.42 15.40 -2.56
N PHE A 379 -21.13 15.70 -2.65
CA PHE A 379 -20.58 17.00 -2.34
C PHE A 379 -20.43 17.78 -3.65
N GLU A 380 -20.70 19.09 -3.60
CA GLU A 380 -20.44 19.97 -4.73
C GLU A 380 -18.97 20.37 -4.76
N PHE A 381 -18.32 20.19 -5.89
CA PHE A 381 -16.93 20.56 -6.09
C PHE A 381 -16.81 21.69 -7.09
N THR A 382 -15.88 22.61 -6.85
CA THR A 382 -15.54 23.64 -7.82
C THR A 382 -14.98 22.98 -9.07
N ALA A 383 -15.61 23.23 -10.22
CA ALA A 383 -15.12 22.76 -11.51
C ALA A 383 -14.08 23.73 -12.07
N LEU A 384 -12.86 23.23 -12.28
CA LEU A 384 -11.77 24.00 -12.91
C LEU A 384 -11.85 23.96 -14.43
N THR A 385 -12.49 22.93 -14.99
CA THR A 385 -12.64 22.75 -16.43
C THR A 385 -14.03 22.22 -16.78
N PRO A 386 -14.57 22.50 -18.00
CA PRO A 386 -15.71 21.76 -18.51
C PRO A 386 -15.31 20.30 -18.78
N ILE A 387 -16.31 19.39 -18.79
CA ILE A 387 -16.09 17.98 -19.17
C ILE A 387 -16.31 17.84 -20.68
N SER A 388 -15.30 17.38 -21.38
CA SER A 388 -15.35 17.16 -22.82
C SER A 388 -16.24 15.97 -23.20
N GLN A 389 -16.85 16.03 -24.38
CA GLN A 389 -17.62 14.91 -24.94
C GLN A 389 -16.67 13.77 -25.43
N GLY A 390 -17.23 12.59 -25.67
CA GLY A 390 -16.49 11.42 -26.10
C GLY A 390 -15.80 10.68 -24.97
N ASN A 391 -14.54 10.26 -25.14
CA ASN A 391 -13.83 9.44 -24.15
C ASN A 391 -13.80 10.03 -22.71
N PRO A 392 -13.57 11.33 -22.46
CA PRO A 392 -13.67 11.87 -21.11
C PRO A 392 -15.06 11.71 -20.48
N HIS A 393 -16.13 11.88 -21.26
CA HIS A 393 -17.50 11.68 -20.79
C HIS A 393 -17.81 10.21 -20.49
N GLU A 394 -17.35 9.29 -21.33
CA GLU A 394 -17.50 7.84 -21.12
C GLU A 394 -16.77 7.39 -19.87
N VAL A 395 -15.53 7.85 -19.66
CA VAL A 395 -14.71 7.59 -18.46
C VAL A 395 -15.40 8.18 -17.22
N LYS A 396 -15.92 9.42 -17.28
CA LYS A 396 -16.69 10.00 -16.19
C LYS A 396 -17.87 9.11 -15.83
N THR A 397 -18.70 8.71 -16.79
CA THR A 397 -19.88 7.87 -16.59
C THR A 397 -19.53 6.54 -15.93
N GLN A 398 -18.39 5.94 -16.32
CA GLN A 398 -17.90 4.70 -15.68
C GLN A 398 -17.60 4.92 -14.20
N TYR A 399 -16.80 5.94 -13.84
CA TYR A 399 -16.38 6.17 -12.46
C TYR A 399 -17.48 6.82 -11.58
N GLU A 400 -18.48 7.47 -12.16
CA GLU A 400 -19.72 7.86 -11.43
C GLU A 400 -20.49 6.64 -10.96
N ARG A 401 -20.54 5.57 -11.77
CA ARG A 401 -21.24 4.33 -11.44
C ARG A 401 -20.40 3.39 -10.60
N PHE A 402 -19.11 3.30 -10.88
CA PHE A 402 -18.14 2.38 -10.27
C PHE A 402 -16.90 3.13 -9.78
N PRO A 403 -17.03 3.94 -8.72
CA PRO A 403 -15.87 4.67 -8.18
C PRO A 403 -14.79 3.69 -7.72
N TYR A 404 -13.55 3.91 -8.16
CA TYR A 404 -12.44 2.97 -8.02
C TYR A 404 -11.12 3.67 -7.60
N PRO A 405 -10.30 2.98 -6.77
CA PRO A 405 -10.64 1.79 -5.96
C PRO A 405 -11.46 2.16 -4.72
N ARG A 406 -12.34 1.29 -4.24
CA ARG A 406 -12.97 1.46 -2.92
C ARG A 406 -12.03 0.91 -1.85
N TRP A 407 -11.46 1.78 -1.05
CA TRP A 407 -10.48 1.43 -0.02
C TRP A 407 -10.98 1.86 1.37
N GLN A 408 -10.53 1.15 2.40
CA GLN A 408 -10.91 1.43 3.79
C GLN A 408 -9.76 2.05 4.59
N PHE A 409 -8.53 1.60 4.36
CA PHE A 409 -7.35 1.98 5.13
C PHE A 409 -6.28 2.57 4.22
N LEU A 410 -5.59 3.60 4.72
CA LEU A 410 -4.33 4.08 4.14
C LEU A 410 -3.17 3.21 4.61
N ASP A 411 -2.08 3.23 3.86
CA ASP A 411 -0.85 2.58 4.28
C ASP A 411 -0.33 3.22 5.58
N ASN A 412 0.08 2.39 6.54
CA ASN A 412 0.71 2.89 7.75
C ASN A 412 2.21 3.10 7.51
N LYS A 413 2.59 4.33 7.17
CA LYS A 413 3.97 4.73 6.89
C LYS A 413 4.41 5.83 7.85
N HIS A 414 5.70 5.89 8.13
CA HIS A 414 6.25 7.04 8.84
C HIS A 414 6.24 8.29 7.96
N THR A 415 5.88 9.42 8.55
CA THR A 415 5.98 10.70 7.87
C THR A 415 7.45 11.03 7.57
N THR A 416 7.71 11.56 6.38
CA THR A 416 9.06 11.91 5.93
C THR A 416 9.03 13.18 5.06
N ASN A 417 10.22 13.70 4.74
CA ASN A 417 10.38 14.74 3.75
C ASN A 417 10.34 14.14 2.33
N TYR A 418 9.57 14.75 1.42
CA TYR A 418 9.42 14.24 0.06
C TYR A 418 10.75 14.16 -0.70
N GLY A 419 11.56 15.23 -0.63
CA GLY A 419 12.86 15.26 -1.29
C GLY A 419 13.83 14.21 -0.76
N ARG A 420 13.84 13.95 0.57
CA ARG A 420 14.66 12.88 1.15
C ARG A 420 14.23 11.50 0.70
N ALA A 421 12.92 11.24 0.63
CA ALA A 421 12.43 9.97 0.09
C ALA A 421 12.92 9.76 -1.35
N LEU A 422 12.93 10.81 -2.17
CA LEU A 422 13.45 10.75 -3.54
C LEU A 422 14.97 10.58 -3.59
N GLN A 423 15.74 11.23 -2.73
CA GLN A 423 17.20 11.04 -2.66
C GLN A 423 17.56 9.59 -2.30
N HIS A 424 16.77 8.98 -1.40
CA HIS A 424 16.95 7.58 -1.06
C HIS A 424 16.56 6.65 -2.21
N GLU A 425 15.47 6.93 -2.90
CA GLU A 425 14.99 6.13 -4.04
C GLU A 425 15.91 6.26 -5.26
N PHE A 426 16.42 7.47 -5.53
CA PHE A 426 17.26 7.80 -6.69
C PHE A 426 18.61 8.40 -6.28
N PRO A 427 19.51 7.64 -5.64
CA PRO A 427 20.79 8.16 -5.14
C PRO A 427 21.74 8.68 -6.25
N TRP A 428 21.49 8.28 -7.50
CA TRP A 428 22.21 8.78 -8.69
C TRP A 428 21.66 10.08 -9.24
N ALA A 429 20.44 10.51 -8.83
CA ALA A 429 19.79 11.71 -9.36
C ALA A 429 20.06 12.92 -8.48
N LYS A 430 20.32 14.06 -9.13
CA LYS A 430 20.39 15.34 -8.42
C LYS A 430 18.99 15.90 -8.23
N ILE A 431 18.40 15.66 -7.04
CA ILE A 431 17.09 16.21 -6.69
C ILE A 431 17.24 17.74 -6.54
N PRO A 432 16.33 18.55 -7.16
CA PRO A 432 16.37 19.99 -7.06
C PRO A 432 16.29 20.47 -5.62
N GLU A 433 17.06 21.49 -5.26
CA GLU A 433 17.08 22.05 -3.92
C GLU A 433 15.68 22.52 -3.47
N ALA A 434 14.89 23.10 -4.38
CA ALA A 434 13.52 23.51 -4.11
C ALA A 434 12.61 22.35 -3.64
N ILE A 435 12.90 21.11 -4.04
CA ILE A 435 12.16 19.91 -3.60
C ILE A 435 12.64 19.43 -2.23
N LEU A 436 13.87 19.73 -1.85
CA LEU A 436 14.41 19.41 -0.53
C LEU A 436 13.96 20.40 0.53
N LEU A 437 13.65 21.63 0.11
CA LEU A 437 13.13 22.68 0.96
C LEU A 437 11.60 22.58 1.02
N GLN A 438 11.01 22.78 2.18
CA GLN A 438 9.58 22.73 2.44
C GLN A 438 9.05 24.16 2.67
N PRO A 439 7.75 24.47 2.47
CA PRO A 439 6.65 23.59 2.06
C PRO A 439 6.58 23.34 0.55
N LEU A 440 5.94 22.24 0.14
CA LEU A 440 5.72 21.87 -1.27
C LEU A 440 4.24 21.94 -1.65
N ASN A 441 3.95 22.48 -2.83
CA ASN A 441 2.66 22.38 -3.48
C ASN A 441 2.67 21.21 -4.46
N ILE A 442 1.77 20.24 -4.26
CA ILE A 442 1.69 19.01 -5.02
C ILE A 442 0.34 18.92 -5.72
N LEU A 443 0.35 18.72 -7.04
CA LEU A 443 -0.85 18.43 -7.81
C LEU A 443 -0.97 16.92 -7.98
N VAL A 444 -2.09 16.34 -7.56
CA VAL A 444 -2.44 14.94 -7.85
C VAL A 444 -3.58 14.92 -8.85
N ALA A 445 -3.27 14.57 -10.10
CA ALA A 445 -4.19 14.61 -11.22
C ALA A 445 -4.79 13.22 -11.50
N GLY A 446 -6.13 13.12 -11.49
CA GLY A 446 -6.87 11.86 -11.53
C GLY A 446 -6.75 11.14 -10.19
N CYS A 447 -7.18 11.78 -9.11
CA CYS A 447 -7.02 11.24 -7.76
C CYS A 447 -7.98 10.08 -7.46
N GLY A 448 -9.02 9.85 -8.29
CA GLY A 448 -10.07 8.86 -8.08
C GLY A 448 -10.70 9.02 -6.70
N THR A 449 -10.87 7.90 -6.00
CA THR A 449 -11.37 7.86 -4.62
C THR A 449 -10.36 8.36 -3.56
N GLY A 450 -9.27 8.98 -3.98
CA GLY A 450 -8.35 9.74 -3.12
C GLY A 450 -7.26 8.94 -2.42
N ARG A 451 -7.20 7.61 -2.53
CA ARG A 451 -6.23 6.81 -1.76
C ARG A 451 -4.79 7.31 -1.92
N HIS A 452 -4.36 7.57 -3.16
CA HIS A 452 -3.02 8.05 -3.43
C HIS A 452 -2.80 9.47 -2.93
N ALA A 453 -3.73 10.38 -3.23
CA ALA A 453 -3.63 11.79 -2.82
C ALA A 453 -3.59 11.96 -1.29
N LEU A 454 -4.42 11.19 -0.57
CA LEU A 454 -4.45 11.20 0.89
C LEU A 454 -3.19 10.55 1.50
N ASN A 455 -2.60 9.54 0.87
CA ASN A 455 -1.29 9.02 1.28
C ASN A 455 -0.20 10.08 1.12
N VAL A 456 -0.20 10.84 0.01
CA VAL A 456 0.75 11.96 -0.19
C VAL A 456 0.57 13.02 0.88
N ALA A 457 -0.66 13.46 1.14
CA ALA A 457 -0.96 14.49 2.14
C ALA A 457 -0.58 14.06 3.57
N LYS A 458 -0.82 12.78 3.92
CA LYS A 458 -0.55 12.23 5.25
C LYS A 458 0.92 11.88 5.46
N TYR A 459 1.57 11.33 4.43
CA TYR A 459 2.91 10.76 4.55
C TYR A 459 4.03 11.78 4.43
N PHE A 460 3.84 12.82 3.63
CA PHE A 460 4.85 13.87 3.45
C PHE A 460 4.47 15.13 4.22
N TYR A 461 5.25 15.44 5.24
CA TYR A 461 5.00 16.64 6.05
C TYR A 461 5.31 17.93 5.28
N GLN A 462 4.66 19.04 5.69
CA GLN A 462 4.80 20.35 5.06
C GLN A 462 4.46 20.34 3.55
N THR A 463 3.43 19.58 3.17
CA THR A 463 2.90 19.56 1.81
C THR A 463 1.49 20.13 1.79
N HIS A 464 1.13 20.78 0.70
CA HIS A 464 -0.25 21.12 0.36
C HIS A 464 -0.61 20.41 -0.93
N VAL A 465 -1.70 19.63 -0.91
CA VAL A 465 -2.11 18.80 -2.03
C VAL A 465 -3.34 19.38 -2.69
N THR A 466 -3.27 19.59 -4.01
CA THR A 466 -4.43 19.87 -4.86
C THR A 466 -4.77 18.61 -5.62
N ALA A 467 -5.95 18.06 -5.42
CA ALA A 467 -6.40 16.79 -6.01
C ALA A 467 -7.47 17.04 -7.06
N LEU A 468 -7.27 16.55 -8.28
CA LEU A 468 -8.20 16.70 -9.40
C LEU A 468 -8.77 15.35 -9.81
N ASP A 469 -10.07 15.29 -10.12
CA ASP A 469 -10.70 14.14 -10.77
C ASP A 469 -11.84 14.57 -11.68
N ILE A 470 -12.26 13.68 -12.59
CA ILE A 470 -13.37 13.89 -13.51
C ILE A 470 -14.71 13.45 -12.91
N SER A 471 -14.69 12.60 -11.86
CA SER A 471 -15.86 11.99 -11.23
C SER A 471 -16.20 12.66 -9.90
N GLU A 472 -17.40 13.20 -9.79
CA GLU A 472 -17.93 13.80 -8.55
C GLU A 472 -18.14 12.74 -7.47
N THR A 473 -18.58 11.53 -7.86
CA THR A 473 -18.75 10.40 -6.93
C THR A 473 -17.41 9.95 -6.34
N SER A 474 -16.36 9.86 -7.17
CA SER A 474 -15.01 9.55 -6.70
C SER A 474 -14.48 10.61 -5.75
N LEU A 475 -14.63 11.90 -6.10
CA LEU A 475 -14.22 13.02 -5.25
C LEU A 475 -14.98 13.05 -3.93
N SER A 476 -16.30 12.75 -3.94
CA SER A 476 -17.13 12.68 -2.73
C SER A 476 -16.60 11.60 -1.76
N TYR A 477 -16.22 10.44 -2.31
CA TYR A 477 -15.58 9.39 -1.51
C TYR A 477 -14.24 9.86 -0.90
N ALA A 478 -13.38 10.50 -1.72
CA ALA A 478 -12.09 11.02 -1.29
C ALA A 478 -12.23 12.08 -0.19
N TYR A 479 -13.16 13.02 -0.36
CA TYR A 479 -13.46 14.08 0.61
C TYR A 479 -13.97 13.52 1.95
N LYS A 480 -14.90 12.55 1.90
CA LYS A 480 -15.37 11.86 3.11
C LYS A 480 -14.21 11.17 3.84
N LYS A 481 -13.33 10.48 3.10
CA LYS A 481 -12.16 9.81 3.66
C LYS A 481 -11.13 10.79 4.25
N SER A 482 -10.95 11.96 3.66
CA SER A 482 -10.06 13.00 4.24
C SER A 482 -10.57 13.47 5.61
N ALA A 483 -11.88 13.68 5.74
CA ALA A 483 -12.53 14.06 7.00
C ALA A 483 -12.44 12.94 8.06
N GLU A 484 -12.72 11.68 7.69
CA GLU A 484 -12.61 10.51 8.58
C GLU A 484 -11.19 10.34 9.14
N LEU A 485 -10.15 10.65 8.34
CA LEU A 485 -8.74 10.49 8.69
C LEU A 485 -8.10 11.75 9.25
N ASN A 486 -8.88 12.85 9.42
CA ASN A 486 -8.41 14.15 9.86
C ASN A 486 -7.22 14.68 9.03
N ILE A 487 -7.31 14.59 7.69
CA ILE A 487 -6.34 15.10 6.73
C ILE A 487 -6.89 16.40 6.16
N ASP A 488 -6.29 17.53 6.49
CA ASP A 488 -6.76 18.89 6.20
C ASP A 488 -5.87 19.67 5.21
N ASN A 489 -4.71 19.14 4.86
CA ASN A 489 -3.77 19.74 3.91
C ASN A 489 -4.02 19.30 2.45
N ILE A 490 -5.28 19.06 2.09
CA ILE A 490 -5.70 18.63 0.75
C ILE A 490 -6.97 19.33 0.33
N GLU A 491 -7.03 19.75 -0.95
CA GLU A 491 -8.21 20.34 -1.60
C GLU A 491 -8.60 19.52 -2.82
N PHE A 492 -9.92 19.43 -3.08
CA PHE A 492 -10.48 18.60 -4.17
C PHE A 492 -11.21 19.46 -5.20
N TYR A 493 -10.97 19.22 -6.49
CA TYR A 493 -11.58 19.94 -7.58
C TYR A 493 -12.00 19.01 -8.72
N LEU A 494 -13.11 19.35 -9.38
CA LEU A 494 -13.58 18.64 -10.57
C LEU A 494 -12.83 19.16 -11.81
N ALA A 495 -12.21 18.28 -12.60
CA ALA A 495 -11.48 18.66 -13.79
C ALA A 495 -11.37 17.55 -14.85
N ASP A 496 -11.52 17.92 -16.12
CA ASP A 496 -11.11 17.13 -17.27
C ASP A 496 -9.67 17.49 -17.64
N LEU A 497 -8.75 16.54 -17.51
CA LEU A 497 -7.33 16.78 -17.78
C LEU A 497 -7.04 17.12 -19.25
N THR A 498 -7.93 16.77 -20.18
CA THR A 498 -7.80 17.16 -21.60
C THR A 498 -8.14 18.63 -21.86
N GLN A 499 -8.81 19.28 -20.91
CA GLN A 499 -9.17 20.69 -20.92
C GLN A 499 -8.37 21.52 -19.92
N LEU A 500 -7.43 20.90 -19.22
CA LEU A 500 -6.65 21.56 -18.18
C LEU A 500 -5.73 22.62 -18.81
N ALA A 501 -6.08 23.88 -18.61
CA ALA A 501 -5.26 25.02 -18.95
C ALA A 501 -4.28 25.32 -17.80
N LYS A 502 -3.47 26.38 -17.97
CA LYS A 502 -2.63 26.87 -16.89
C LYS A 502 -3.52 27.44 -15.78
N LEU A 503 -3.35 26.88 -14.60
CA LEU A 503 -4.00 27.37 -13.37
C LEU A 503 -3.26 28.62 -12.86
N ASP A 504 -3.90 29.37 -11.99
CA ASP A 504 -3.25 30.52 -11.32
C ASP A 504 -2.10 30.10 -10.38
N GLN A 505 -2.12 28.83 -9.96
CA GLN A 505 -1.11 28.22 -9.10
C GLN A 505 -0.20 27.28 -9.90
N THR A 506 1.10 27.29 -9.57
CA THR A 506 2.08 26.33 -10.09
C THR A 506 2.58 25.40 -9.00
N PHE A 507 2.94 24.18 -9.37
CA PHE A 507 3.26 23.11 -8.44
C PHE A 507 4.74 22.72 -8.51
N ASP A 508 5.30 22.36 -7.37
CA ASP A 508 6.65 21.82 -7.24
C ASP A 508 6.72 20.39 -7.80
N ILE A 509 5.63 19.64 -7.58
CA ILE A 509 5.47 18.25 -8.00
C ILE A 509 4.09 18.08 -8.61
N VAL A 510 4.03 17.35 -9.73
CA VAL A 510 2.78 16.87 -10.33
C VAL A 510 2.82 15.36 -10.36
N GLU A 511 1.80 14.71 -9.79
CA GLU A 511 1.62 13.27 -9.82
C GLU A 511 0.38 12.90 -10.63
N CYS A 512 0.52 11.97 -11.57
CA CYS A 512 -0.58 11.43 -12.36
C CYS A 512 -0.42 9.91 -12.45
N SER A 513 -1.09 9.21 -11.54
CA SER A 513 -0.91 7.77 -11.34
C SER A 513 -2.14 6.99 -11.75
N GLY A 514 -2.01 6.08 -12.74
CA GLY A 514 -3.11 5.22 -13.16
C GLY A 514 -4.15 5.91 -14.06
N VAL A 515 -3.80 7.02 -14.73
CA VAL A 515 -4.79 7.87 -15.41
C VAL A 515 -4.52 8.07 -16.91
N LEU A 516 -3.31 8.51 -17.28
CA LEU A 516 -3.02 8.91 -18.68
C LEU A 516 -3.24 7.78 -19.69
N HIS A 517 -3.08 6.54 -19.29
CA HIS A 517 -3.30 5.39 -20.17
C HIS A 517 -4.80 5.10 -20.42
N HIS A 518 -5.70 5.80 -19.75
CA HIS A 518 -7.15 5.77 -19.96
C HIS A 518 -7.66 6.97 -20.76
N ILE A 519 -6.78 7.91 -21.10
CA ILE A 519 -7.12 9.10 -21.88
C ILE A 519 -6.67 8.92 -23.32
N LYS A 520 -7.60 8.97 -24.27
CA LYS A 520 -7.29 8.82 -25.71
C LYS A 520 -6.29 9.88 -26.17
N ASP A 521 -6.52 11.12 -25.77
CA ASP A 521 -5.68 12.27 -26.11
C ASP A 521 -4.69 12.61 -24.97
N TYR A 522 -4.04 11.59 -24.39
CA TYR A 522 -3.17 11.73 -23.22
C TYR A 522 -2.05 12.75 -23.42
N GLN A 523 -1.60 13.00 -24.64
CA GLN A 523 -0.58 14.02 -24.92
C GLN A 523 -1.10 15.44 -24.63
N ILE A 524 -2.39 15.71 -24.87
CA ILE A 524 -3.02 17.00 -24.53
C ILE A 524 -3.08 17.13 -23.01
N ALA A 525 -3.56 16.09 -22.32
CA ALA A 525 -3.61 16.05 -20.85
C ALA A 525 -2.21 16.26 -20.24
N LEU A 526 -1.19 15.56 -20.77
CA LEU A 526 0.20 15.72 -20.30
C LEU A 526 0.71 17.15 -20.46
N LYS A 527 0.44 17.79 -21.61
CA LYS A 527 0.79 19.21 -21.82
C LYS A 527 0.10 20.13 -20.82
N GLY A 528 -1.18 19.88 -20.52
CA GLY A 528 -1.93 20.59 -19.49
C GLY A 528 -1.26 20.45 -18.11
N LEU A 529 -0.85 19.23 -17.73
CA LEU A 529 -0.14 18.98 -16.48
C LEU A 529 1.20 19.73 -16.42
N LEU A 530 2.00 19.66 -17.50
CA LEU A 530 3.30 20.32 -17.57
C LEU A 530 3.21 21.85 -17.56
N SER A 531 2.11 22.45 -18.07
CA SER A 531 1.90 23.90 -18.00
C SER A 531 1.74 24.42 -16.56
N ASN A 532 1.37 23.53 -15.64
CA ASN A 532 1.19 23.81 -14.20
C ASN A 532 2.39 23.38 -13.34
N LEU A 533 3.40 22.74 -13.94
CA LEU A 533 4.62 22.31 -13.25
C LEU A 533 5.68 23.41 -13.30
N LYS A 534 6.27 23.75 -12.16
CA LYS A 534 7.38 24.71 -12.09
C LYS A 534 8.59 24.23 -12.92
N PRO A 535 9.40 25.14 -13.51
CA PRO A 535 10.69 24.76 -14.08
C PRO A 535 11.54 24.01 -13.05
N ASN A 536 12.18 22.93 -13.48
CA ASN A 536 12.88 21.96 -12.64
C ASN A 536 12.01 21.20 -11.62
N GLY A 537 10.68 21.38 -11.64
CA GLY A 537 9.75 20.58 -10.87
C GLY A 537 9.75 19.11 -11.27
N LEU A 538 9.13 18.27 -10.47
CA LEU A 538 9.10 16.82 -10.69
C LEU A 538 7.72 16.35 -11.16
N LEU A 539 7.73 15.50 -12.19
CA LEU A 539 6.56 14.78 -12.66
C LEU A 539 6.68 13.31 -12.29
N LYS A 540 5.69 12.80 -11.57
CA LYS A 540 5.52 11.37 -11.32
C LYS A 540 4.41 10.82 -12.21
N LEU A 541 4.70 9.78 -12.94
CA LEU A 541 3.72 9.07 -13.76
C LEU A 541 3.64 7.59 -13.35
N SER A 542 2.42 7.04 -13.41
CA SER A 542 2.21 5.60 -13.33
C SER A 542 1.42 5.15 -14.54
N LEU A 543 2.01 4.28 -15.38
CA LEU A 543 1.47 3.87 -16.67
C LEU A 543 1.47 2.34 -16.79
N TYR A 544 0.47 1.77 -17.45
CA TYR A 544 0.42 0.33 -17.66
C TYR A 544 1.50 -0.16 -18.65
N SER A 545 2.18 -1.26 -18.27
CA SER A 545 3.07 -1.97 -19.18
C SER A 545 2.25 -2.72 -20.24
N LYS A 546 2.57 -2.49 -21.50
CA LYS A 546 1.96 -3.19 -22.63
C LYS A 546 2.21 -4.71 -22.55
N ARG A 547 3.42 -5.11 -22.12
CA ARG A 547 3.82 -6.52 -22.04
C ARG A 547 3.15 -7.22 -20.87
N ALA A 548 3.20 -6.62 -19.71
CA ALA A 548 2.60 -7.22 -18.50
C ALA A 548 1.05 -7.31 -18.58
N ARG A 549 0.41 -6.41 -19.34
CA ARG A 549 -1.06 -6.41 -19.54
C ARG A 549 -1.53 -7.34 -20.68
N THR A 550 -0.63 -8.03 -21.38
CA THR A 550 -1.00 -8.94 -22.48
C THR A 550 -2.08 -9.98 -22.08
N PRO A 551 -2.02 -10.66 -20.94
CA PRO A 551 -3.06 -11.59 -20.53
C PRO A 551 -4.44 -10.93 -20.38
N ILE A 552 -4.49 -9.71 -19.85
CA ILE A 552 -5.74 -8.95 -19.70
C ILE A 552 -6.33 -8.62 -21.07
N TYR A 553 -5.51 -8.18 -22.03
CA TYR A 553 -5.97 -7.91 -23.38
C TYR A 553 -6.46 -9.16 -24.09
N GLN A 554 -5.86 -10.32 -23.85
CA GLN A 554 -6.33 -11.61 -24.38
C GLN A 554 -7.70 -11.98 -23.82
N ILE A 555 -7.91 -11.85 -22.51
CA ILE A 555 -9.20 -12.09 -21.85
C ILE A 555 -10.26 -11.10 -22.35
N ARG A 556 -9.97 -9.81 -22.38
CA ARG A 556 -10.87 -8.79 -22.94
C ARG A 556 -11.29 -9.14 -24.37
N LYS A 557 -10.35 -9.59 -25.22
CA LYS A 557 -10.64 -10.00 -26.60
C LYS A 557 -11.51 -11.23 -26.66
N ALA A 558 -11.26 -12.24 -25.82
CA ALA A 558 -12.02 -13.48 -25.80
C ALA A 558 -13.50 -13.25 -25.42
N TYR A 559 -13.75 -12.33 -24.49
CA TYR A 559 -15.10 -12.06 -23.99
C TYR A 559 -15.80 -10.84 -24.61
N LYS A 560 -15.12 -10.02 -25.42
CA LYS A 560 -15.68 -8.82 -26.05
C LYS A 560 -16.89 -9.12 -26.98
N HIS A 561 -16.95 -10.31 -27.56
CA HIS A 561 -18.01 -10.71 -28.50
C HIS A 561 -19.28 -11.25 -27.82
N GLY A 562 -19.30 -11.37 -26.49
CA GLY A 562 -20.43 -11.92 -25.73
C GLY A 562 -21.58 -10.95 -25.44
N GLY A 563 -21.52 -9.71 -25.95
CA GLY A 563 -22.59 -8.71 -25.68
C GLY A 563 -22.66 -8.30 -24.20
N ILE A 564 -21.55 -8.37 -23.47
CA ILE A 564 -21.49 -8.05 -22.04
C ILE A 564 -21.72 -6.55 -21.86
N GLU A 565 -22.80 -6.22 -21.19
CA GLU A 565 -23.08 -4.85 -20.73
C GLU A 565 -22.38 -4.58 -19.40
N LYS A 566 -22.12 -3.30 -19.10
CA LYS A 566 -21.58 -2.90 -17.79
C LYS A 566 -22.69 -2.84 -16.73
N ASN A 567 -23.51 -3.90 -16.64
CA ASN A 567 -24.44 -4.08 -15.55
C ASN A 567 -23.90 -5.14 -14.57
N GLU A 568 -24.33 -5.08 -13.33
CA GLU A 568 -23.80 -5.93 -12.25
C GLU A 568 -23.97 -7.42 -12.52
N GLN A 569 -25.08 -7.82 -13.16
CA GLN A 569 -25.33 -9.22 -13.49
C GLN A 569 -24.36 -9.76 -14.54
N ASP A 570 -24.13 -9.00 -15.62
CA ASP A 570 -23.19 -9.39 -16.66
C ASP A 570 -21.76 -9.44 -16.16
N ILE A 571 -21.40 -8.51 -15.25
CA ILE A 571 -20.07 -8.51 -14.60
C ILE A 571 -19.88 -9.78 -13.75
N ARG A 572 -20.89 -10.18 -12.95
CA ARG A 572 -20.87 -11.44 -12.19
C ARG A 572 -20.71 -12.67 -13.10
N ILE A 573 -21.45 -12.70 -14.21
CA ILE A 573 -21.39 -13.79 -15.21
C ILE A 573 -20.01 -13.83 -15.87
N LEU A 574 -19.48 -12.68 -16.32
CA LEU A 574 -18.15 -12.58 -16.92
C LEU A 574 -17.08 -13.13 -15.98
N ARG A 575 -17.08 -12.65 -14.74
CA ARG A 575 -16.10 -13.07 -13.74
C ARG A 575 -16.18 -14.57 -13.47
N HIS A 576 -17.40 -15.11 -13.32
CA HIS A 576 -17.60 -16.55 -13.13
C HIS A 576 -17.14 -17.37 -14.34
N ALA A 577 -17.42 -16.90 -15.56
CA ALA A 577 -16.95 -17.55 -16.78
C ALA A 577 -15.43 -17.60 -16.88
N ILE A 578 -14.73 -16.53 -16.47
CA ILE A 578 -13.26 -16.51 -16.43
C ILE A 578 -12.72 -17.52 -15.41
N PHE A 579 -13.34 -17.65 -14.24
CA PHE A 579 -12.94 -18.67 -13.26
C PHE A 579 -13.14 -20.09 -13.80
N ALA A 580 -14.23 -20.35 -14.50
CA ALA A 580 -14.57 -21.69 -15.02
C ALA A 580 -13.80 -22.08 -16.27
N ASP A 581 -13.17 -21.14 -16.98
CA ASP A 581 -12.47 -21.41 -18.24
C ASP A 581 -10.99 -21.75 -18.01
N ASP A 582 -10.69 -23.02 -17.98
CA ASP A 582 -9.31 -23.53 -17.83
C ASP A 582 -8.47 -23.41 -19.11
N LYS A 583 -9.06 -22.94 -20.23
CA LYS A 583 -8.34 -22.76 -21.50
C LYS A 583 -7.67 -21.38 -21.59
N ILE A 584 -7.97 -20.48 -20.66
CA ILE A 584 -7.35 -19.14 -20.61
C ILE A 584 -5.89 -19.28 -20.18
N GLU A 585 -5.00 -19.05 -21.11
CA GLU A 585 -3.57 -19.00 -20.85
C GLU A 585 -3.25 -17.83 -19.89
N ASN A 586 -2.43 -18.10 -18.87
CA ASN A 586 -2.05 -17.12 -17.85
C ASN A 586 -3.24 -16.51 -17.05
N LYS A 587 -4.36 -17.22 -16.93
CA LYS A 587 -5.53 -16.83 -16.12
C LYS A 587 -5.15 -16.36 -14.72
N HIS A 588 -4.16 -17.00 -14.10
CA HIS A 588 -3.67 -16.66 -12.76
C HIS A 588 -3.23 -15.20 -12.63
N LEU A 589 -2.65 -14.58 -13.67
CA LEU A 589 -2.23 -13.19 -13.63
C LEU A 589 -3.41 -12.20 -13.46
N VAL A 590 -4.62 -12.62 -13.84
CA VAL A 590 -5.84 -11.86 -13.65
C VAL A 590 -6.53 -12.24 -12.35
N THR A 591 -6.63 -13.54 -12.05
CA THR A 591 -7.32 -14.02 -10.85
C THR A 591 -6.53 -13.80 -9.54
N GLU A 592 -5.25 -13.44 -9.60
CA GLU A 592 -4.45 -13.00 -8.47
C GLU A 592 -4.52 -11.48 -8.22
N SER A 593 -5.08 -10.70 -9.17
CA SER A 593 -5.28 -9.27 -8.97
C SER A 593 -6.36 -9.00 -7.92
N ASP A 594 -6.12 -8.03 -7.03
CA ASP A 594 -7.13 -7.55 -6.07
C ASP A 594 -8.40 -7.08 -6.79
N ASP A 595 -8.24 -6.46 -7.96
CA ASP A 595 -9.32 -5.90 -8.77
C ASP A 595 -10.31 -6.96 -9.26
N PHE A 596 -9.89 -8.21 -9.38
CA PHE A 596 -10.78 -9.30 -9.79
C PHE A 596 -11.81 -9.68 -8.73
N TYR A 597 -11.73 -9.12 -7.52
CA TYR A 597 -12.55 -9.49 -6.36
C TYR A 597 -13.45 -8.37 -5.85
N SER A 598 -13.62 -7.28 -6.62
CA SER A 598 -14.64 -6.26 -6.36
C SER A 598 -15.34 -5.85 -7.67
N MET A 599 -16.57 -5.39 -7.59
CA MET A 599 -17.37 -5.00 -8.79
C MET A 599 -16.67 -3.89 -9.56
N SER A 600 -16.30 -2.81 -8.88
CA SER A 600 -15.57 -1.68 -9.48
C SER A 600 -14.20 -2.09 -10.01
N GLY A 601 -13.51 -3.00 -9.32
CA GLY A 601 -12.23 -3.54 -9.75
C GLY A 601 -12.34 -4.35 -11.04
N VAL A 602 -13.34 -5.25 -11.17
CA VAL A 602 -13.57 -6.01 -12.41
C VAL A 602 -13.88 -5.08 -13.59
N VAL A 603 -14.65 -4.01 -13.35
CA VAL A 603 -14.94 -3.02 -14.39
C VAL A 603 -13.67 -2.30 -14.83
N ASP A 604 -12.84 -1.86 -13.89
CA ASP A 604 -11.57 -1.18 -14.21
C ASP A 604 -10.61 -2.14 -14.92
N LEU A 605 -10.44 -3.36 -14.41
CA LEU A 605 -9.51 -4.36 -14.92
C LEU A 605 -9.89 -4.87 -16.32
N LEU A 606 -11.18 -5.20 -16.55
CA LEU A 606 -11.62 -5.95 -17.71
C LEU A 606 -12.54 -5.18 -18.67
N LEU A 607 -13.25 -4.18 -18.19
CA LEU A 607 -14.32 -3.50 -18.95
C LEU A 607 -14.06 -2.00 -19.14
N HIS A 608 -12.85 -1.52 -18.85
CA HIS A 608 -12.50 -0.11 -19.05
C HIS A 608 -12.72 0.33 -20.50
N GLU A 609 -13.28 1.53 -20.70
CA GLU A 609 -13.66 2.06 -22.02
C GLU A 609 -12.47 2.22 -22.96
N TYR A 610 -11.36 2.70 -22.44
CA TYR A 610 -10.15 2.93 -23.20
C TYR A 610 -8.92 2.61 -22.35
N GLU A 611 -7.97 1.91 -22.96
CA GLU A 611 -6.67 1.64 -22.34
C GLU A 611 -5.57 1.52 -23.38
N ILE A 612 -4.42 2.16 -23.12
CA ILE A 612 -3.21 2.05 -23.90
C ILE A 612 -2.06 1.56 -23.02
N GLY A 613 -1.29 0.57 -23.51
CA GLY A 613 -0.08 0.10 -22.83
C GLY A 613 1.17 0.79 -23.34
N PHE A 614 2.12 1.04 -22.43
CA PHE A 614 3.42 1.65 -22.71
C PHE A 614 4.54 0.61 -22.66
N THR A 615 5.69 0.97 -23.22
CA THR A 615 6.97 0.26 -23.06
C THR A 615 8.03 1.26 -22.62
N PRO A 616 9.20 0.84 -22.10
CA PRO A 616 10.28 1.77 -21.79
C PRO A 616 10.71 2.64 -22.99
N SER A 617 10.66 2.11 -24.21
CA SER A 617 10.92 2.88 -25.44
C SER A 617 9.87 3.96 -25.69
N THR A 618 8.58 3.69 -25.46
CA THR A 618 7.53 4.69 -25.60
C THR A 618 7.56 5.74 -24.48
N ILE A 619 7.97 5.34 -23.27
CA ILE A 619 8.24 6.27 -22.17
C ILE A 619 9.41 7.20 -22.53
N LYS A 620 10.48 6.66 -23.15
CA LYS A 620 11.61 7.47 -23.63
C LYS A 620 11.14 8.53 -24.63
N GLN A 621 10.34 8.13 -25.63
CA GLN A 621 9.77 9.06 -26.61
C GLN A 621 8.90 10.14 -25.96
N LEU A 622 8.09 9.76 -24.95
CA LEU A 622 7.29 10.70 -24.18
C LEU A 622 8.18 11.72 -23.46
N CYS A 623 9.24 11.27 -22.81
CA CYS A 623 10.19 12.14 -22.11
C CYS A 623 10.90 13.09 -23.07
N ASP A 624 11.46 12.57 -24.18
CA ASP A 624 12.21 13.35 -25.17
C ASP A 624 11.32 14.44 -25.82
N SER A 625 10.06 14.09 -26.14
CA SER A 625 9.11 15.02 -26.77
C SER A 625 8.60 16.13 -25.85
N ASN A 626 8.73 15.97 -24.54
CA ASN A 626 8.16 16.87 -23.53
C ASN A 626 9.22 17.52 -22.60
N GLN A 627 10.50 17.49 -22.97
CA GLN A 627 11.62 18.10 -22.21
C GLN A 627 11.70 17.54 -20.77
N LEU A 628 11.47 16.23 -20.65
CA LEU A 628 11.52 15.52 -19.40
C LEU A 628 12.81 14.69 -19.30
N VAL A 629 13.49 14.79 -18.19
CA VAL A 629 14.65 13.94 -17.87
C VAL A 629 14.18 12.83 -16.95
N PHE A 630 14.24 11.59 -17.43
CA PHE A 630 13.88 10.41 -16.66
C PHE A 630 14.86 10.21 -15.50
N LEU A 631 14.35 10.11 -14.27
CA LEU A 631 15.15 9.89 -13.06
C LEU A 631 15.30 8.43 -12.72
N GLY A 632 14.27 7.61 -12.95
CA GLY A 632 14.23 6.20 -12.67
C GLY A 632 12.82 5.69 -12.39
N PHE A 633 12.66 4.36 -12.41
CA PHE A 633 11.46 3.70 -11.89
C PHE A 633 11.48 3.66 -10.38
N SER A 634 10.37 3.98 -9.73
CA SER A 634 10.19 3.91 -8.28
C SER A 634 9.55 2.58 -7.85
N ASN A 635 9.64 2.28 -6.55
CA ASN A 635 9.07 1.07 -5.94
C ASN A 635 9.61 -0.25 -6.51
N LEU A 636 10.82 -0.25 -7.06
CA LEU A 636 11.49 -1.48 -7.46
C LEU A 636 12.01 -2.21 -6.21
N ASP A 637 11.64 -3.48 -6.08
CA ASP A 637 12.19 -4.33 -5.03
C ASP A 637 13.67 -4.66 -5.25
N SER A 638 14.35 -5.07 -4.18
CA SER A 638 15.78 -5.38 -4.20
C SER A 638 16.11 -6.54 -5.15
N GLN A 639 15.20 -7.51 -5.30
CA GLN A 639 15.39 -8.65 -6.20
C GLN A 639 15.33 -8.21 -7.67
N THR A 640 14.36 -7.37 -8.03
CA THR A 640 14.25 -6.79 -9.39
C THR A 640 15.50 -5.97 -9.73
N LYS A 641 15.97 -5.12 -8.80
CA LYS A 641 17.21 -4.34 -8.98
C LYS A 641 18.43 -5.25 -9.17
N ALA A 642 18.53 -6.32 -8.40
CA ALA A 642 19.64 -7.29 -8.52
C ALA A 642 19.59 -8.07 -9.84
N SER A 643 18.39 -8.53 -10.25
CA SER A 643 18.18 -9.23 -11.51
C SER A 643 18.50 -8.34 -12.71
N PHE A 644 18.07 -7.07 -12.67
CA PHE A 644 18.42 -6.08 -13.70
C PHE A 644 19.94 -5.88 -13.80
N LYS A 645 20.61 -5.67 -12.67
CA LYS A 645 22.09 -5.54 -12.63
C LYS A 645 22.78 -6.77 -13.20
N GLN A 646 22.34 -7.96 -12.84
CA GLN A 646 22.89 -9.22 -13.35
C GLN A 646 22.68 -9.36 -14.86
N PHE A 647 21.50 -8.99 -15.36
CA PHE A 647 21.15 -9.11 -16.78
C PHE A 647 21.90 -8.11 -17.64
N ILE A 648 22.03 -6.86 -17.22
CA ILE A 648 22.71 -5.80 -17.99
C ILE A 648 24.24 -5.89 -17.84
N GLY A 649 24.74 -6.31 -16.70
CA GLY A 649 26.18 -6.41 -16.41
C GLY A 649 26.78 -5.15 -15.79
N ALA A 650 28.09 -4.91 -16.01
CA ALA A 650 28.85 -3.88 -15.32
C ALA A 650 28.38 -2.43 -15.61
N ASP A 651 27.87 -2.17 -16.81
CA ASP A 651 27.47 -0.85 -17.27
C ASP A 651 25.98 -0.55 -16.98
N TYR A 652 25.36 -1.26 -16.01
CA TYR A 652 23.96 -1.05 -15.66
C TYR A 652 23.70 0.37 -15.15
N ALA A 653 22.58 0.94 -15.56
CA ALA A 653 22.11 2.23 -15.09
C ALA A 653 20.57 2.20 -14.91
N LEU A 654 20.11 2.32 -13.67
CA LEU A 654 18.68 2.25 -13.33
C LEU A 654 17.83 3.42 -13.89
N ASN A 655 18.49 4.45 -14.40
CA ASN A 655 17.87 5.56 -15.14
C ASN A 655 18.01 5.45 -16.66
N ASN A 656 18.38 4.29 -17.19
CA ASN A 656 18.52 4.06 -18.64
C ASN A 656 17.33 3.25 -19.18
N LEU A 657 16.41 3.92 -19.87
CA LEU A 657 15.20 3.32 -20.44
C LEU A 657 15.49 2.31 -21.58
N GLU A 658 16.62 2.41 -22.27
CA GLU A 658 17.01 1.44 -23.31
C GLU A 658 17.41 0.09 -22.67
N GLN A 659 18.12 0.13 -21.54
CA GLN A 659 18.45 -1.07 -20.79
C GLN A 659 17.18 -1.70 -20.18
N TRP A 660 16.25 -0.90 -19.70
CA TRP A 660 14.95 -1.39 -19.22
C TRP A 660 14.09 -2.00 -20.33
N GLU A 661 14.17 -1.48 -21.57
CA GLU A 661 13.49 -2.07 -22.72
C GLU A 661 13.98 -3.51 -22.98
N LEU A 662 15.31 -3.73 -22.91
CA LEU A 662 15.90 -5.06 -23.05
C LEU A 662 15.46 -5.99 -21.92
N PHE A 663 15.52 -5.50 -20.68
CA PHE A 663 15.16 -6.27 -19.49
C PHE A 663 13.69 -6.67 -19.48
N GLU A 664 12.75 -5.72 -19.70
CA GLU A 664 11.33 -6.00 -19.74
C GLU A 664 10.94 -6.93 -20.91
N SER A 665 11.66 -6.87 -22.02
CA SER A 665 11.45 -7.80 -23.13
C SER A 665 11.79 -9.26 -22.75
N ALA A 666 12.79 -9.46 -21.90
CA ALA A 666 13.18 -10.76 -21.37
C ALA A 666 12.30 -11.20 -20.18
N TYR A 667 11.82 -10.24 -19.37
CA TYR A 667 11.04 -10.45 -18.17
C TYR A 667 9.73 -9.63 -18.21
N PRO A 668 8.71 -10.04 -19.01
CA PRO A 668 7.51 -9.23 -19.30
C PRO A 668 6.66 -8.89 -18.08
N SER A 669 6.73 -9.68 -17.02
CA SER A 669 5.96 -9.49 -15.77
C SER A 669 6.63 -8.53 -14.77
N THR A 670 7.80 -7.98 -15.08
CA THR A 670 8.54 -7.08 -14.18
C THR A 670 7.68 -5.92 -13.67
N PHE A 671 6.86 -5.33 -14.55
CA PHE A 671 5.98 -4.22 -14.23
C PHE A 671 4.50 -4.64 -14.24
N SER A 672 4.18 -5.74 -13.55
CA SER A 672 2.83 -6.34 -13.54
C SER A 672 1.74 -5.39 -13.03
N SER A 673 2.07 -4.49 -12.11
CA SER A 673 1.16 -3.45 -11.69
C SER A 673 1.17 -2.26 -12.65
N MET A 674 2.23 -1.48 -12.66
CA MET A 674 2.45 -0.31 -13.53
C MET A 674 3.93 0.05 -13.56
N PHE A 675 4.36 0.69 -14.64
CA PHE A 675 5.55 1.55 -14.58
C PHE A 675 5.26 2.73 -13.65
N GLN A 676 5.97 2.87 -12.56
CA GLN A 676 5.93 4.05 -11.71
C GLN A 676 7.28 4.73 -11.79
N PHE A 677 7.32 5.98 -12.22
CA PHE A 677 8.58 6.66 -12.48
C PHE A 677 8.50 8.16 -12.26
N TYR A 678 9.66 8.74 -12.04
CA TYR A 678 9.83 10.18 -11.90
C TYR A 678 10.62 10.76 -13.07
N CYS A 679 10.20 11.96 -13.48
CA CYS A 679 10.91 12.80 -14.44
C CYS A 679 11.13 14.20 -13.87
N GLN A 680 12.24 14.84 -14.26
CA GLN A 680 12.45 16.25 -14.00
C GLN A 680 12.09 17.07 -15.23
N TYR A 681 11.25 18.10 -15.05
CA TYR A 681 10.89 19.02 -16.15
C TYR A 681 11.96 20.08 -16.35
N LYS A 682 12.59 20.10 -17.52
CA LYS A 682 13.63 21.05 -17.91
C LYS A 682 13.23 21.81 -19.19
N PRO A 683 12.31 22.77 -19.11
CA PRO A 683 11.92 23.54 -20.28
C PRO A 683 13.14 24.30 -20.81
N GLN A 684 13.35 24.26 -22.13
CA GLN A 684 14.34 25.12 -22.77
C GLN A 684 13.97 26.56 -22.51
N LEU A 685 14.87 27.31 -21.87
CA LEU A 685 14.73 28.77 -21.76
C LEU A 685 14.65 29.28 -23.22
N LYS A 686 13.48 29.78 -23.62
CA LYS A 686 13.39 30.55 -24.85
C LYS A 686 14.43 31.67 -24.72
N SER A 687 15.46 31.63 -25.53
CA SER A 687 16.34 32.80 -25.69
C SER A 687 15.43 34.00 -25.96
N MET A 688 15.39 34.96 -25.02
CA MET A 688 14.74 36.23 -25.25
C MET A 688 15.50 36.86 -26.43
N SER A 689 14.96 36.71 -27.68
CA SER A 689 15.37 37.44 -28.84
C SER A 689 14.70 38.78 -28.85
#